data_b186d17da362d6c0fc900d858cf535db
#
_entry.id   b186d17da362d6c0fc900d858cf535db
#
_cell.length_a   1.000
_cell.length_b   1.000
_cell.length_c   1.000
_cell.angle_alpha   90.00
_cell.angle_beta   90.00
_cell.angle_gamma   90.00
#
_symmetry.space_group_name_H-M   'P 1'
#
loop_
_entity.id
_entity.type
_entity.pdbx_description
1 polymer ?
#
loop_
_entity_poly.entity_id
_entity_poly.type
_entity_poly.pdbx_seq_one_letter_code
_entity_poly.pdbx_strand_id
1 'polypeptide(L)'
;MKKIAYLIIAALVLLAALLFSLSSCSTSGQKFPESKEMILWYNKPAGDVWLDGLLIGNGYMGGNVFGRVHHERIALNESSFWSGRPHDYNDPDAFNYFDKIKKLVFADKFKEAEEMVNNHFYGMPVTQQAYQPLGDLLLNFSVTNDSIKNYYRELDMETGVVKISYTDGDVKMTREVFMSYPHHVMVMKVSADKPGRVSVEAKLRSHFTEEIIAQNNNLILNGTWKYIPERESWLIAKVEGTGMNFQISMSAIPENGKLEATDSSLIVTDANSVTFILTAATSFINYKDISGDPAVKCEKIMAEVKGKDFKELKSTHLKDFSNLMSRVHLKIGDPLMNDRPTDERVADLKNGLPDPELLAKIFQFGRYLLVSSSREGSEPANLQARWDEELLPNWGSKYTVNINTEMNYWPAEVTNLSECHMPLFHMLKDLSETGAKTAKTYYNAGGWVLHHNTDLWRGTAPVDAARYGMWPMGGSWLCQHIWEHYLYTGDVEFLREYYPIMKGSAQFLMDIMDFEPKYNWLVVPFSVSPEQGYFVDDNEEEMFLSSSTTMNVGIIRDLFPHCIEAGKIINADQEFGEKLAEALKKIPPYQIGKDGLLQVWIEDWKRGNEGHNMSANFGFFPGNSITLRRNPEIAQAIQKWLEPRQARTSWTNAWDICDWARLENGVKIDTVIRDFFHSRPPRLRRFLGAGRNTTPGTAAGPSIPPGMMRFGIGNNLHNSSSNQSDANFGFTAGIAECLLQSHAGEISILPALPVSWENGSIKGLKARGGFEVDINWENGKLATCVIKSILGNPCIVRYGEKIKTYNIKAGSSIKITGEI
;
A
#
# COMPACT_ATOMS: atom_id res chain seq x y z
N MET A 1 38.28 -63.54 7.21
CA MET A 1 37.95 -62.22 6.68
C MET A 1 36.76 -62.21 5.68
N LYS A 2 36.67 -63.13 4.67
CA LYS A 2 35.52 -63.14 3.72
C LYS A 2 34.14 -63.36 4.36
N LYS A 3 33.98 -64.19 5.38
CA LYS A 3 32.70 -64.48 6.08
C LYS A 3 32.19 -63.26 6.89
N ILE A 4 33.09 -62.44 7.45
CA ILE A 4 32.70 -61.24 8.20
C ILE A 4 32.25 -60.14 7.28
N ALA A 5 32.84 -60.01 6.07
CA ALA A 5 32.41 -59.04 5.05
C ALA A 5 30.97 -59.33 4.52
N TYR A 6 30.63 -60.61 4.36
CA TYR A 6 29.27 -60.99 3.93
C TYR A 6 28.22 -60.73 5.03
N LEU A 7 28.57 -60.90 6.31
CA LEU A 7 27.66 -60.58 7.41
C LEU A 7 27.43 -59.09 7.56
N ILE A 8 28.45 -58.26 7.34
CA ILE A 8 28.32 -56.80 7.35
C ILE A 8 27.47 -56.28 6.17
N ILE A 9 27.68 -56.84 4.98
CA ILE A 9 26.88 -56.50 3.79
C ILE A 9 25.40 -56.93 3.98
N ALA A 10 25.15 -58.11 4.50
CA ALA A 10 23.82 -58.59 4.82
C ALA A 10 23.11 -57.75 5.89
N ALA A 11 23.86 -57.29 6.93
CA ALA A 11 23.33 -56.38 7.95
C ALA A 11 23.01 -54.98 7.37
N LEU A 12 23.85 -54.46 6.49
CA LEU A 12 23.60 -53.15 5.80
C LEU A 12 22.40 -53.22 4.86
N VAL A 13 22.21 -54.32 4.14
CA VAL A 13 21.04 -54.54 3.26
C VAL A 13 19.75 -54.71 4.07
N LEU A 14 19.81 -55.37 5.21
CA LEU A 14 18.69 -55.49 6.16
C LEU A 14 18.36 -54.11 6.83
N LEU A 15 19.38 -53.31 7.18
CA LEU A 15 19.17 -51.96 7.69
C LEU A 15 18.59 -51.02 6.66
N ALA A 16 19.03 -51.10 5.40
CA ALA A 16 18.45 -50.37 4.29
C ALA A 16 17.02 -50.77 3.99
N ALA A 17 16.70 -52.06 4.06
CA ALA A 17 15.33 -52.59 3.91
C ALA A 17 14.41 -52.17 5.05
N LEU A 18 14.92 -52.08 6.32
CA LEU A 18 14.18 -51.53 7.45
C LEU A 18 13.96 -50.00 7.36
N LEU A 19 14.94 -49.27 6.84
CA LEU A 19 14.79 -47.81 6.60
C LEU A 19 13.81 -47.54 5.45
N PHE A 20 13.76 -48.43 4.43
CA PHE A 20 12.76 -48.30 3.37
C PHE A 20 11.34 -48.73 3.82
N SER A 21 11.18 -49.66 4.75
CA SER A 21 9.89 -50.06 5.32
C SER A 21 9.36 -49.06 6.36
N LEU A 22 10.21 -48.23 6.96
CA LEU A 22 9.80 -47.13 7.85
C LEU A 22 9.40 -45.89 7.06
N SER A 23 9.79 -45.78 5.77
CA SER A 23 9.35 -44.67 4.89
C SER A 23 7.99 -44.92 4.20
N SER A 24 7.38 -46.08 4.38
CA SER A 24 6.06 -46.42 3.84
C SER A 24 4.97 -46.50 4.90
N CYS A 25 5.07 -45.66 5.95
CA CYS A 25 3.88 -45.28 6.69
C CYS A 25 3.11 -44.29 5.79
N SER A 26 2.31 -44.82 4.85
CA SER A 26 1.31 -44.07 4.11
C SER A 26 0.28 -43.57 5.12
N THR A 27 0.52 -42.36 5.65
CA THR A 27 -0.61 -41.49 5.96
C THR A 27 -1.47 -41.50 4.71
N SER A 28 -2.73 -41.88 4.83
CA SER A 28 -3.75 -41.76 3.79
C SER A 28 -3.70 -40.33 3.31
N GLY A 29 -2.93 -40.06 2.25
CA GLY A 29 -2.59 -38.74 1.77
C GLY A 29 -3.86 -38.05 1.35
N GLN A 30 -4.19 -37.03 2.10
CA GLN A 30 -5.08 -35.97 1.69
C GLN A 30 -4.48 -35.45 0.38
N LYS A 31 -5.07 -35.78 -0.78
CA LYS A 31 -4.67 -35.14 -2.05
C LYS A 31 -5.12 -33.69 -1.98
N PHE A 32 -4.20 -32.83 -1.55
CA PHE A 32 -4.39 -31.41 -1.76
C PHE A 32 -4.40 -31.14 -3.27
N PRO A 33 -5.24 -30.18 -3.74
CA PRO A 33 -5.19 -29.76 -5.14
C PRO A 33 -3.78 -29.29 -5.48
N GLU A 34 -3.34 -29.53 -6.74
CA GLU A 34 -2.06 -29.02 -7.22
C GLU A 34 -1.98 -27.52 -6.92
N SER A 35 -0.93 -27.11 -6.21
CA SER A 35 -0.74 -25.71 -5.84
C SER A 35 -0.50 -24.90 -7.09
N LYS A 36 -1.40 -23.95 -7.39
CA LYS A 36 -1.22 -22.98 -8.49
C LYS A 36 -0.29 -21.85 -8.03
N GLU A 37 0.47 -21.29 -8.96
CA GLU A 37 1.44 -20.23 -8.68
C GLU A 37 0.85 -18.99 -7.96
N MET A 38 -0.45 -18.71 -8.15
CA MET A 38 -1.16 -17.56 -7.60
C MET A 38 -2.00 -17.85 -6.36
N ILE A 39 -1.87 -19.07 -5.76
CA ILE A 39 -2.68 -19.47 -4.61
C ILE A 39 -1.91 -19.36 -3.30
N LEU A 40 -2.52 -18.70 -2.31
CA LEU A 40 -2.17 -18.80 -0.89
C LEU A 40 -3.09 -19.83 -0.25
N TRP A 41 -2.53 -20.86 0.42
CA TRP A 41 -3.35 -21.90 1.00
C TRP A 41 -2.88 -22.36 2.39
N TYR A 42 -3.81 -22.92 3.16
CA TYR A 42 -3.62 -23.31 4.55
C TYR A 42 -4.41 -24.58 4.85
N ASN A 43 -3.87 -25.42 5.72
CA ASN A 43 -4.48 -26.67 6.18
C ASN A 43 -5.19 -26.55 7.54
N LYS A 44 -5.36 -25.33 8.05
CA LYS A 44 -6.03 -25.02 9.32
C LYS A 44 -6.83 -23.71 9.22
N PRO A 45 -7.92 -23.55 10.01
CA PRO A 45 -8.64 -22.29 10.16
C PRO A 45 -7.73 -21.17 10.64
N ALA A 46 -8.10 -19.92 10.38
CA ALA A 46 -7.49 -18.77 11.06
C ALA A 46 -7.83 -18.79 12.54
N GLY A 47 -6.86 -18.38 13.37
CA GLY A 47 -7.07 -18.06 14.78
C GLY A 47 -7.79 -16.72 14.98
N ASP A 48 -7.55 -16.07 16.13
CA ASP A 48 -8.07 -14.74 16.42
C ASP A 48 -7.16 -13.61 15.91
N VAL A 49 -6.02 -13.97 15.33
CA VAL A 49 -5.05 -13.00 14.80
C VAL A 49 -5.56 -12.46 13.47
N TRP A 50 -5.66 -11.12 13.36
CA TRP A 50 -6.09 -10.43 12.14
C TRP A 50 -5.35 -10.88 10.87
N LEU A 51 -4.03 -11.06 10.99
CA LEU A 51 -3.13 -11.45 9.90
C LEU A 51 -3.21 -12.94 9.51
N ASP A 52 -4.10 -13.71 10.10
CA ASP A 52 -4.38 -15.09 9.68
C ASP A 52 -5.57 -15.17 8.71
N GLY A 53 -6.41 -14.13 8.63
CA GLY A 53 -7.55 -14.09 7.71
C GLY A 53 -7.13 -13.82 6.27
N LEU A 54 -8.00 -14.08 5.32
CA LEU A 54 -7.80 -13.88 3.88
C LEU A 54 -8.53 -12.62 3.42
N LEU A 55 -7.76 -11.67 2.89
CA LEU A 55 -8.25 -10.36 2.49
C LEU A 55 -8.94 -10.44 1.11
N ILE A 56 -10.17 -9.95 1.00
CA ILE A 56 -10.90 -9.77 -0.27
C ILE A 56 -11.37 -8.33 -0.40
N GLY A 57 -11.55 -7.82 -1.62
CA GLY A 57 -11.99 -6.44 -1.82
C GLY A 57 -12.37 -6.13 -3.26
N ASN A 58 -13.09 -5.01 -3.43
CA ASN A 58 -13.54 -4.51 -4.73
C ASN A 58 -13.34 -2.99 -4.90
N GLY A 59 -12.44 -2.39 -4.13
CA GLY A 59 -12.24 -0.95 -4.07
C GLY A 59 -13.19 -0.25 -3.10
N TYR A 60 -14.49 -0.54 -3.17
CA TYR A 60 -15.50 0.05 -2.29
C TYR A 60 -15.56 -0.63 -0.93
N MET A 61 -15.62 -1.95 -0.93
CA MET A 61 -15.63 -2.76 0.30
C MET A 61 -14.37 -3.61 0.41
N GLY A 62 -13.97 -3.87 1.66
CA GLY A 62 -12.98 -4.85 2.04
C GLY A 62 -13.55 -5.88 2.99
N GLY A 63 -13.08 -7.12 2.93
CA GLY A 63 -13.44 -8.18 3.84
C GLY A 63 -12.21 -8.99 4.28
N ASN A 64 -12.19 -9.41 5.54
CA ASN A 64 -11.19 -10.35 6.05
C ASN A 64 -11.88 -11.66 6.44
N VAL A 65 -11.64 -12.73 5.69
CA VAL A 65 -12.30 -14.04 5.81
C VAL A 65 -11.44 -14.97 6.64
N PHE A 66 -11.92 -15.38 7.83
CA PHE A 66 -11.13 -16.21 8.75
C PHE A 66 -11.18 -17.71 8.41
N GLY A 67 -12.21 -18.19 7.74
CA GLY A 67 -12.35 -19.59 7.34
C GLY A 67 -12.62 -20.53 8.52
N ARG A 68 -13.29 -20.07 9.57
CA ARG A 68 -13.61 -20.89 10.75
C ARG A 68 -14.73 -21.87 10.47
N VAL A 69 -14.68 -23.03 11.10
CA VAL A 69 -15.65 -24.12 10.82
C VAL A 69 -17.00 -23.83 11.47
N HIS A 70 -17.04 -23.61 12.78
CA HIS A 70 -18.26 -23.46 13.56
C HIS A 70 -18.80 -22.04 13.54
N HIS A 71 -17.93 -21.06 13.75
CA HIS A 71 -18.28 -19.65 13.91
C HIS A 71 -17.43 -18.82 12.94
N GLU A 72 -17.87 -18.73 11.69
CA GLU A 72 -17.21 -17.88 10.70
C GLU A 72 -17.40 -16.42 11.03
N ARG A 73 -16.36 -15.65 10.82
CA ARG A 73 -16.36 -14.20 10.87
C ARG A 73 -15.79 -13.65 9.57
N ILE A 74 -16.49 -12.70 8.97
CA ILE A 74 -15.96 -11.87 7.90
C ILE A 74 -16.01 -10.43 8.40
N ALA A 75 -14.86 -9.85 8.73
CA ALA A 75 -14.78 -8.45 9.12
C ALA A 75 -14.91 -7.58 7.87
N LEU A 76 -15.71 -6.51 7.94
CA LEU A 76 -16.11 -5.68 6.81
C LEU A 76 -15.61 -4.25 6.98
N ASN A 77 -15.14 -3.68 5.89
CA ASN A 77 -14.81 -2.27 5.74
C ASN A 77 -15.53 -1.68 4.51
N GLU A 78 -15.76 -0.37 4.52
CA GLU A 78 -16.26 0.39 3.38
C GLU A 78 -15.42 1.66 3.20
N SER A 79 -15.10 2.03 1.98
CA SER A 79 -14.09 3.03 1.61
C SER A 79 -14.32 4.41 2.19
N SER A 80 -15.57 4.82 2.33
CA SER A 80 -15.98 6.14 2.83
C SER A 80 -16.42 6.15 4.30
N PHE A 81 -16.32 5.02 5.03
CA PHE A 81 -16.73 5.01 6.43
C PHE A 81 -15.59 5.49 7.35
N TRP A 82 -15.65 6.77 7.68
CA TRP A 82 -14.65 7.47 8.52
C TRP A 82 -15.33 8.16 9.70
N SER A 83 -14.52 8.45 10.72
CA SER A 83 -14.94 9.28 11.87
C SER A 83 -15.21 10.72 11.44
N GLY A 84 -15.97 11.46 12.25
CA GLY A 84 -16.22 12.88 12.05
C GLY A 84 -17.25 13.21 10.96
N ARG A 85 -17.09 14.39 10.40
CA ARG A 85 -17.98 14.98 9.37
C ARG A 85 -17.24 16.07 8.60
N PRO A 86 -17.79 16.59 7.46
CA PRO A 86 -17.19 17.71 6.72
C PRO A 86 -16.90 18.90 7.63
N HIS A 87 -15.70 19.43 7.57
CA HIS A 87 -15.29 20.63 8.31
C HIS A 87 -14.06 21.27 7.66
N ASP A 88 -13.77 22.49 8.09
CA ASP A 88 -12.61 23.26 7.64
C ASP A 88 -11.48 23.15 8.66
N TYR A 89 -10.34 22.64 8.25
CA TYR A 89 -9.15 22.53 9.10
C TYR A 89 -8.33 23.80 9.23
N ASN A 90 -8.66 24.87 8.48
CA ASN A 90 -7.80 26.05 8.44
C ASN A 90 -7.96 26.94 9.69
N ASP A 91 -6.83 27.35 10.27
CA ASP A 91 -6.77 28.41 11.27
C ASP A 91 -6.71 29.77 10.56
N PRO A 92 -7.73 30.65 10.70
CA PRO A 92 -7.76 31.93 10.02
C PRO A 92 -6.65 32.89 10.46
N ASP A 93 -6.04 32.67 11.63
CA ASP A 93 -5.00 33.55 12.19
C ASP A 93 -3.57 33.12 11.82
N ALA A 94 -3.39 31.97 11.18
CA ALA A 94 -2.08 31.38 10.89
C ALA A 94 -1.15 32.32 10.10
N PHE A 95 -1.64 33.04 9.09
CA PHE A 95 -0.83 33.95 8.27
C PHE A 95 -0.13 35.06 9.09
N ASN A 96 -0.68 35.45 10.23
CA ASN A 96 -0.06 36.45 11.12
C ASN A 96 1.32 36.00 11.66
N TYR A 97 1.66 34.74 11.52
CA TYR A 97 2.89 34.12 12.01
C TYR A 97 3.86 33.71 10.90
N PHE A 98 3.46 33.67 9.66
CA PHE A 98 4.29 33.19 8.52
C PHE A 98 5.62 33.97 8.44
N ASP A 99 5.57 35.29 8.36
CA ASP A 99 6.78 36.11 8.27
C ASP A 99 7.63 36.10 9.56
N LYS A 100 7.02 35.86 10.72
CA LYS A 100 7.74 35.74 11.98
C LYS A 100 8.53 34.46 12.04
N ILE A 101 7.91 33.33 11.67
CA ILE A 101 8.56 31.99 11.58
C ILE A 101 9.70 32.04 10.56
N LYS A 102 9.46 32.59 9.35
CA LYS A 102 10.49 32.77 8.32
C LYS A 102 11.70 33.55 8.86
N LYS A 103 11.48 34.67 9.51
CA LYS A 103 12.57 35.47 10.09
C LYS A 103 13.35 34.77 11.18
N LEU A 104 12.70 33.96 12.00
CA LEU A 104 13.36 33.13 13.02
C LEU A 104 14.23 32.05 12.37
N VAL A 105 13.71 31.32 11.37
CA VAL A 105 14.48 30.30 10.64
C VAL A 105 15.67 30.90 9.91
N PHE A 106 15.50 32.05 9.23
CA PHE A 106 16.60 32.75 8.54
C PHE A 106 17.63 33.42 9.50
N ALA A 107 17.31 33.50 10.77
CA ALA A 107 18.22 33.95 11.84
C ALA A 107 18.79 32.80 12.67
N ASP A 108 18.68 31.56 12.22
CA ASP A 108 19.10 30.30 12.89
C ASP A 108 18.48 30.12 14.30
N LYS A 109 17.32 30.71 14.54
CA LYS A 109 16.54 30.56 15.77
C LYS A 109 15.51 29.46 15.68
N PHE A 110 15.99 28.23 15.46
CA PHE A 110 15.13 27.09 15.12
C PHE A 110 14.19 26.70 16.25
N LYS A 111 14.63 26.74 17.51
CA LYS A 111 13.79 26.40 18.66
C LYS A 111 12.60 27.34 18.78
N GLU A 112 12.84 28.67 18.74
CA GLU A 112 11.78 29.68 18.81
C GLU A 112 10.83 29.54 17.58
N ALA A 113 11.36 29.14 16.42
CA ALA A 113 10.56 28.89 15.22
C ALA A 113 9.65 27.67 15.39
N GLU A 114 10.16 26.55 15.92
CA GLU A 114 9.35 25.35 16.20
C GLU A 114 8.28 25.61 17.26
N GLU A 115 8.62 26.34 18.34
CA GLU A 115 7.65 26.74 19.35
C GLU A 115 6.54 27.60 18.74
N MET A 116 6.87 28.54 17.84
CA MET A 116 5.89 29.39 17.17
C MET A 116 4.99 28.58 16.22
N VAL A 117 5.55 27.62 15.46
CA VAL A 117 4.78 26.69 14.63
C VAL A 117 3.82 25.86 15.51
N ASN A 118 4.32 25.26 16.59
CA ASN A 118 3.53 24.42 17.49
C ASN A 118 2.38 25.18 18.18
N ASN A 119 2.50 26.47 18.37
CA ASN A 119 1.49 27.27 19.06
C ASN A 119 0.51 28.00 18.14
N HIS A 120 0.87 28.25 16.86
CA HIS A 120 0.13 29.21 16.03
C HIS A 120 0.02 28.86 14.55
N PHE A 121 0.55 27.72 14.09
CA PHE A 121 0.59 27.43 12.66
C PHE A 121 0.06 26.05 12.31
N TYR A 122 -0.93 25.57 13.10
CA TYR A 122 -1.59 24.30 12.87
C TYR A 122 -3.04 24.43 12.45
N GLY A 123 -3.55 23.33 11.87
CA GLY A 123 -4.95 23.18 11.62
C GLY A 123 -5.80 23.08 12.88
N MET A 124 -7.08 23.34 12.72
CA MET A 124 -8.09 23.25 13.78
C MET A 124 -9.19 22.26 13.39
N PRO A 125 -9.25 21.11 14.06
CA PRO A 125 -8.39 20.60 15.13
C PRO A 125 -6.97 20.25 14.67
N VAL A 126 -6.04 20.11 15.61
CA VAL A 126 -4.62 19.88 15.38
C VAL A 126 -4.30 18.48 14.85
N THR A 127 -5.28 17.59 14.81
CA THR A 127 -5.20 16.25 14.22
C THR A 127 -6.42 16.00 13.33
N GLN A 128 -6.40 14.96 12.53
CA GLN A 128 -7.43 14.64 11.53
C GLN A 128 -8.30 13.46 11.95
N GLN A 129 -9.28 13.09 11.12
CA GLN A 129 -10.20 12.00 11.35
C GLN A 129 -9.59 10.66 10.96
N ALA A 130 -10.20 9.54 11.41
CA ALA A 130 -9.69 8.20 11.19
C ALA A 130 -10.69 7.32 10.43
N TYR A 131 -10.14 6.41 9.62
CA TYR A 131 -10.88 5.33 8.99
C TYR A 131 -11.50 4.40 10.05
N GLN A 132 -12.70 3.85 9.78
CA GLN A 132 -13.45 3.08 10.77
C GLN A 132 -13.83 1.69 10.25
N PRO A 133 -13.85 0.65 11.13
CA PRO A 133 -14.40 -0.65 10.79
C PRO A 133 -15.93 -0.54 10.63
N LEU A 134 -16.45 -1.13 9.55
CA LEU A 134 -17.90 -1.10 9.29
C LEU A 134 -18.65 -2.07 10.18
N GLY A 135 -18.15 -3.28 10.35
CA GLY A 135 -18.75 -4.32 11.16
C GLY A 135 -18.33 -5.74 10.77
N ASP A 136 -19.12 -6.73 11.16
CA ASP A 136 -18.86 -8.14 10.90
C ASP A 136 -20.11 -8.84 10.34
N LEU A 137 -19.87 -9.75 9.37
CA LEU A 137 -20.80 -10.84 9.08
C LEU A 137 -20.38 -12.06 9.92
N LEU A 138 -21.30 -12.56 10.74
CA LEU A 138 -21.12 -13.72 11.61
C LEU A 138 -22.00 -14.86 11.10
N LEU A 139 -21.41 -16.05 10.89
CA LEU A 139 -22.14 -17.24 10.43
C LEU A 139 -21.90 -18.38 11.42
N ASN A 140 -22.99 -18.86 12.04
CA ASN A 140 -22.98 -20.00 12.95
C ASN A 140 -23.46 -21.24 12.22
N PHE A 141 -22.57 -22.18 11.96
CA PHE A 141 -22.87 -23.42 11.26
C PHE A 141 -23.25 -24.52 12.23
N SER A 142 -24.32 -25.24 11.92
CA SER A 142 -24.68 -26.47 12.63
C SER A 142 -23.74 -27.59 12.15
N VAL A 143 -22.65 -27.80 12.90
CA VAL A 143 -21.66 -28.85 12.65
C VAL A 143 -22.03 -30.06 13.50
N THR A 144 -22.10 -31.25 12.89
CA THR A 144 -22.62 -32.47 13.53
C THR A 144 -21.55 -33.29 14.25
N ASN A 145 -20.26 -32.99 14.01
CA ASN A 145 -19.15 -33.80 14.54
C ASN A 145 -17.99 -32.90 14.99
N ASP A 146 -17.48 -33.12 16.21
CA ASP A 146 -16.32 -32.37 16.71
C ASP A 146 -14.99 -32.71 15.98
N SER A 147 -14.95 -33.82 15.24
CA SER A 147 -13.77 -34.22 14.47
C SER A 147 -13.87 -33.83 12.99
N ILE A 148 -13.55 -32.59 12.71
CA ILE A 148 -13.43 -32.08 11.34
C ILE A 148 -12.18 -32.67 10.67
N LYS A 149 -12.33 -33.12 9.42
CA LYS A 149 -11.24 -33.67 8.61
C LYS A 149 -11.05 -32.89 7.33
N ASN A 150 -9.87 -33.07 6.73
CA ASN A 150 -9.55 -32.56 5.39
C ASN A 150 -9.80 -31.04 5.27
N TYR A 151 -9.50 -30.29 6.32
CA TYR A 151 -9.65 -28.83 6.29
C TYR A 151 -8.67 -28.24 5.28
N TYR A 152 -9.18 -27.32 4.46
CA TYR A 152 -8.43 -26.56 3.46
C TYR A 152 -9.05 -25.19 3.25
N ARG A 153 -8.24 -24.15 3.20
CA ARG A 153 -8.65 -22.81 2.77
C ARG A 153 -7.60 -22.20 1.84
N GLU A 154 -8.07 -21.44 0.87
CA GLU A 154 -7.21 -20.78 -0.11
C GLU A 154 -7.74 -19.39 -0.47
N LEU A 155 -6.81 -18.52 -0.88
CA LEU A 155 -7.07 -17.31 -1.67
C LEU A 155 -6.40 -17.50 -3.02
N ASP A 156 -7.19 -17.53 -4.09
CA ASP A 156 -6.69 -17.45 -5.45
C ASP A 156 -6.55 -15.96 -5.85
N MET A 157 -5.31 -15.46 -5.89
CA MET A 157 -5.02 -14.06 -6.20
C MET A 157 -5.30 -13.69 -7.65
N GLU A 158 -5.33 -14.63 -8.57
CA GLU A 158 -5.69 -14.38 -9.98
C GLU A 158 -7.18 -14.10 -10.15
N THR A 159 -8.00 -14.76 -9.32
CA THR A 159 -9.45 -14.66 -9.40
C THR A 159 -10.09 -13.83 -8.29
N GLY A 160 -9.37 -13.51 -7.22
CA GLY A 160 -9.92 -12.82 -6.04
C GLY A 160 -10.94 -13.66 -5.25
N VAL A 161 -10.91 -14.99 -5.39
CA VAL A 161 -11.86 -15.91 -4.74
C VAL A 161 -11.19 -16.60 -3.55
N VAL A 162 -11.83 -16.50 -2.38
CA VAL A 162 -11.53 -17.33 -1.22
C VAL A 162 -12.36 -18.61 -1.28
N LYS A 163 -11.72 -19.76 -1.07
CA LYS A 163 -12.39 -21.05 -0.96
C LYS A 163 -12.02 -21.75 0.34
N ILE A 164 -13.02 -22.30 1.01
CA ILE A 164 -12.85 -23.07 2.25
C ILE A 164 -13.54 -24.42 2.04
N SER A 165 -12.89 -25.54 2.41
CA SER A 165 -13.52 -26.86 2.38
C SER A 165 -13.07 -27.69 3.58
N TYR A 166 -13.95 -28.55 4.05
CA TYR A 166 -13.69 -29.50 5.12
C TYR A 166 -14.71 -30.65 5.06
N THR A 167 -14.44 -31.71 5.81
CA THR A 167 -15.35 -32.84 5.94
C THR A 167 -15.90 -32.89 7.38
N ASP A 168 -17.22 -32.78 7.53
CA ASP A 168 -17.97 -32.98 8.78
C ASP A 168 -18.64 -34.37 8.75
N GLY A 169 -18.11 -35.31 9.51
CA GLY A 169 -18.51 -36.70 9.45
C GLY A 169 -18.22 -37.32 8.06
N ASP A 170 -19.27 -37.49 7.25
CA ASP A 170 -19.22 -38.01 5.89
C ASP A 170 -19.68 -36.99 4.84
N VAL A 171 -19.85 -35.73 5.22
CA VAL A 171 -20.31 -34.62 4.36
C VAL A 171 -19.16 -33.67 4.05
N LYS A 172 -18.88 -33.43 2.80
CA LYS A 172 -17.95 -32.40 2.36
C LYS A 172 -18.65 -31.05 2.25
N MET A 173 -18.21 -30.11 3.08
CA MET A 173 -18.67 -28.71 3.05
C MET A 173 -17.72 -27.86 2.19
N THR A 174 -18.27 -26.92 1.42
CA THR A 174 -17.51 -25.97 0.62
C THR A 174 -18.12 -24.58 0.78
N ARG A 175 -17.24 -23.56 0.91
CA ARG A 175 -17.59 -22.13 0.88
C ARG A 175 -16.73 -21.44 -0.17
N GLU A 176 -17.35 -20.60 -1.00
CA GLU A 176 -16.66 -19.73 -1.94
C GLU A 176 -17.10 -18.29 -1.67
N VAL A 177 -16.12 -17.38 -1.51
CA VAL A 177 -16.37 -15.96 -1.16
C VAL A 177 -15.57 -15.07 -2.09
N PHE A 178 -16.20 -14.02 -2.63
CA PHE A 178 -15.53 -12.99 -3.43
C PHE A 178 -16.24 -11.65 -3.32
N MET A 179 -15.53 -10.55 -3.63
CA MET A 179 -16.11 -9.21 -3.74
C MET A 179 -16.10 -8.76 -5.18
N SER A 180 -17.29 -8.58 -5.76
CA SER A 180 -17.47 -8.18 -7.16
C SER A 180 -17.44 -6.66 -7.31
N TYR A 181 -16.45 -6.12 -8.05
CA TYR A 181 -16.43 -4.71 -8.41
C TYR A 181 -17.59 -4.33 -9.36
N PRO A 182 -17.87 -5.07 -10.45
CA PRO A 182 -18.96 -4.69 -11.36
C PRO A 182 -20.35 -4.66 -10.73
N HIS A 183 -20.55 -5.39 -9.63
CA HIS A 183 -21.85 -5.47 -8.96
C HIS A 183 -21.87 -4.77 -7.58
N HIS A 184 -20.76 -4.29 -7.08
CA HIS A 184 -20.60 -3.67 -5.75
C HIS A 184 -21.11 -4.54 -4.60
N VAL A 185 -20.95 -5.87 -4.70
CA VAL A 185 -21.41 -6.83 -3.68
C VAL A 185 -20.32 -7.80 -3.26
N MET A 186 -20.39 -8.28 -2.03
CA MET A 186 -19.77 -9.53 -1.60
C MET A 186 -20.75 -10.67 -1.90
N VAL A 187 -20.25 -11.75 -2.47
CA VAL A 187 -21.04 -12.99 -2.72
C VAL A 187 -20.36 -14.14 -2.01
N MET A 188 -21.14 -14.89 -1.23
CA MET A 188 -20.70 -16.10 -0.57
C MET A 188 -21.66 -17.24 -0.88
N LYS A 189 -21.16 -18.37 -1.40
CA LYS A 189 -21.90 -19.61 -1.54
C LYS A 189 -21.41 -20.64 -0.53
N VAL A 190 -22.31 -21.22 0.24
CA VAL A 190 -22.09 -22.38 1.10
C VAL A 190 -22.81 -23.56 0.49
N SER A 191 -22.14 -24.69 0.34
CA SER A 191 -22.71 -25.94 -0.24
C SER A 191 -22.18 -27.18 0.44
N ALA A 192 -22.98 -28.26 0.38
CA ALA A 192 -22.61 -29.59 0.81
C ALA A 192 -22.69 -30.57 -0.38
N ASP A 193 -21.88 -31.62 -0.34
CA ASP A 193 -21.91 -32.70 -1.35
C ASP A 193 -23.10 -33.65 -1.17
N LYS A 194 -23.85 -33.53 -0.07
CA LYS A 194 -25.10 -34.26 0.22
C LYS A 194 -26.27 -33.30 0.39
N PRO A 195 -27.45 -33.63 -0.14
CA PRO A 195 -28.62 -32.78 -0.06
C PRO A 195 -29.09 -32.59 1.41
N GLY A 196 -29.62 -31.39 1.70
CA GLY A 196 -30.20 -31.05 2.99
C GLY A 196 -29.18 -30.94 4.16
N ARG A 197 -27.90 -30.65 3.86
CA ARG A 197 -26.85 -30.65 4.90
C ARG A 197 -26.29 -29.27 5.21
N VAL A 198 -26.86 -28.22 4.64
CA VAL A 198 -26.47 -26.84 4.94
C VAL A 198 -27.47 -26.24 5.92
N SER A 199 -27.03 -26.02 7.17
CA SER A 199 -27.79 -25.27 8.18
C SER A 199 -26.88 -24.21 8.79
N VAL A 200 -27.32 -22.94 8.76
CA VAL A 200 -26.50 -21.79 9.17
C VAL A 200 -27.37 -20.64 9.64
N GLU A 201 -26.99 -20.04 10.77
CA GLU A 201 -27.53 -18.77 11.23
C GLU A 201 -26.58 -17.62 10.80
N ALA A 202 -27.12 -16.58 10.16
CA ALA A 202 -26.39 -15.40 9.73
C ALA A 202 -26.79 -14.17 10.55
N LYS A 203 -25.80 -13.43 11.07
CA LYS A 203 -25.95 -12.21 11.86
C LYS A 203 -25.04 -11.10 11.33
N LEU A 204 -25.47 -9.85 11.49
CA LEU A 204 -24.65 -8.67 11.31
C LEU A 204 -24.33 -8.03 12.66
N ARG A 205 -23.14 -7.45 12.79
CA ARG A 205 -22.71 -6.73 14.00
C ARG A 205 -21.87 -5.53 13.62
N SER A 206 -22.07 -4.40 14.29
CA SER A 206 -21.17 -3.23 14.22
C SER A 206 -21.05 -2.59 15.61
N HIS A 207 -19.95 -1.86 15.82
CA HIS A 207 -19.80 -0.98 17.00
C HIS A 207 -20.81 0.18 17.02
N PHE A 208 -21.34 0.52 15.85
CA PHE A 208 -22.22 1.68 15.62
C PHE A 208 -23.64 1.27 15.25
N THR A 209 -24.06 0.03 15.58
CA THR A 209 -25.39 -0.48 15.29
C THR A 209 -26.46 0.35 15.99
N GLU A 210 -27.47 0.78 15.26
CA GLU A 210 -28.68 1.42 15.77
C GLU A 210 -29.87 0.49 15.65
N GLU A 211 -30.02 -0.21 14.53
CA GLU A 211 -31.13 -1.08 14.25
C GLU A 211 -30.70 -2.27 13.40
N ILE A 212 -31.29 -3.44 13.64
CA ILE A 212 -31.22 -4.64 12.80
C ILE A 212 -32.61 -5.04 12.38
N ILE A 213 -32.83 -5.25 11.09
CA ILE A 213 -34.09 -5.69 10.49
C ILE A 213 -33.84 -7.00 9.78
N ALA A 214 -34.51 -8.07 10.23
CA ALA A 214 -34.52 -9.34 9.54
C ALA A 214 -35.95 -9.61 9.03
N GLN A 215 -36.15 -9.64 7.74
CA GLN A 215 -37.45 -9.84 7.14
C GLN A 215 -37.35 -10.61 5.82
N ASN A 216 -38.17 -11.64 5.67
CA ASN A 216 -38.15 -12.53 4.53
C ASN A 216 -36.73 -13.14 4.33
N ASN A 217 -36.08 -12.82 3.23
CA ASN A 217 -34.71 -13.27 2.94
C ASN A 217 -33.64 -12.18 3.13
N ASN A 218 -34.01 -11.06 3.76
CA ASN A 218 -33.12 -9.92 3.93
C ASN A 218 -32.74 -9.70 5.39
N LEU A 219 -31.48 -9.35 5.61
CA LEU A 219 -30.95 -8.89 6.89
C LEU A 219 -30.26 -7.55 6.66
N ILE A 220 -30.73 -6.53 7.36
CA ILE A 220 -30.27 -5.14 7.23
C ILE A 220 -29.77 -4.66 8.58
N LEU A 221 -28.60 -4.02 8.60
CA LEU A 221 -28.07 -3.30 9.74
C LEU A 221 -27.94 -1.83 9.37
N ASN A 222 -28.63 -0.96 10.11
CA ASN A 222 -28.48 0.48 10.08
C ASN A 222 -27.58 0.95 11.22
N GLY A 223 -26.71 1.88 10.94
CA GLY A 223 -25.80 2.44 11.95
C GLY A 223 -25.42 3.88 11.66
N THR A 224 -24.94 4.56 12.70
CA THR A 224 -24.46 5.94 12.65
C THR A 224 -23.17 6.06 13.42
N TRP A 225 -22.13 6.63 12.81
CA TRP A 225 -20.90 6.91 13.53
C TRP A 225 -21.15 7.90 14.66
N LYS A 226 -20.64 7.58 15.85
CA LYS A 226 -20.72 8.43 17.05
C LYS A 226 -19.34 8.48 17.69
N TYR A 227 -18.98 9.66 18.19
CA TYR A 227 -17.78 9.81 18.99
C TYR A 227 -17.85 8.96 20.27
N ILE A 228 -16.79 8.22 20.56
CA ILE A 228 -16.68 7.33 21.74
C ILE A 228 -15.68 7.95 22.71
N PRO A 229 -16.13 8.64 23.80
CA PRO A 229 -15.24 9.38 24.72
C PRO A 229 -14.17 8.51 25.39
N GLU A 230 -14.48 7.25 25.69
CA GLU A 230 -13.58 6.30 26.35
C GLU A 230 -12.40 5.90 25.45
N ARG A 231 -12.46 6.26 24.16
CA ARG A 231 -11.44 6.01 23.15
C ARG A 231 -10.82 7.29 22.61
N GLU A 232 -10.69 8.30 23.45
CA GLU A 232 -9.99 9.54 23.12
C GLU A 232 -8.51 9.25 22.78
N SER A 233 -8.04 9.74 21.66
CA SER A 233 -6.67 9.54 21.19
C SER A 233 -6.17 10.79 20.47
N TRP A 234 -4.88 11.06 20.58
CA TRP A 234 -4.21 12.05 19.74
C TRP A 234 -4.25 11.72 18.24
N LEU A 235 -4.66 10.49 17.89
CA LEU A 235 -4.77 10.02 16.49
C LEU A 235 -6.07 10.43 15.80
N ILE A 236 -7.11 10.81 16.56
CA ILE A 236 -8.43 11.14 16.02
C ILE A 236 -8.91 12.46 16.60
N ALA A 237 -9.24 13.41 15.71
CA ALA A 237 -9.81 14.69 16.13
C ALA A 237 -11.14 14.48 16.85
N LYS A 238 -11.30 15.15 17.99
CA LYS A 238 -12.56 15.21 18.70
C LYS A 238 -13.57 16.01 17.88
N VAL A 239 -14.63 15.34 17.43
CA VAL A 239 -15.78 15.98 16.80
C VAL A 239 -17.04 15.57 17.54
N GLU A 240 -17.69 16.54 18.18
CA GLU A 240 -18.94 16.31 18.89
C GLU A 240 -20.10 16.08 17.92
N GLY A 241 -21.05 15.23 18.34
CA GLY A 241 -22.26 14.92 17.57
C GLY A 241 -22.17 13.66 16.74
N THR A 242 -23.14 13.51 15.82
CA THR A 242 -23.26 12.37 14.91
C THR A 242 -22.51 12.65 13.61
N GLY A 243 -21.81 11.63 13.10
CA GLY A 243 -21.16 11.67 11.81
C GLY A 243 -21.99 10.94 10.74
N MET A 244 -21.30 10.09 9.99
CA MET A 244 -21.83 9.40 8.83
C MET A 244 -22.82 8.28 9.19
N ASN A 245 -23.94 8.20 8.48
CA ASN A 245 -24.83 7.05 8.51
C ASN A 245 -24.32 5.98 7.54
N PHE A 246 -24.65 4.72 7.83
CA PHE A 246 -24.36 3.61 6.94
C PHE A 246 -25.44 2.52 7.03
N GLN A 247 -25.50 1.70 5.99
CA GLN A 247 -26.29 0.48 5.96
C GLN A 247 -25.45 -0.68 5.44
N ILE A 248 -25.60 -1.85 6.06
CA ILE A 248 -25.20 -3.15 5.52
C ILE A 248 -26.47 -3.90 5.16
N SER A 249 -26.60 -4.34 3.92
CA SER A 249 -27.75 -5.09 3.43
C SER A 249 -27.30 -6.43 2.89
N MET A 250 -27.93 -7.52 3.35
CA MET A 250 -27.62 -8.88 2.93
C MET A 250 -28.90 -9.64 2.58
N SER A 251 -28.85 -10.45 1.51
CA SER A 251 -29.89 -11.42 1.18
C SER A 251 -29.35 -12.84 1.32
N ALA A 252 -30.17 -13.77 1.83
CA ALA A 252 -29.90 -15.21 1.84
C ALA A 252 -30.82 -15.93 0.87
N ILE A 253 -30.24 -16.73 -0.04
CA ILE A 253 -30.96 -17.44 -1.11
C ILE A 253 -30.63 -18.93 -0.99
N PRO A 254 -31.43 -19.72 -0.24
CA PRO A 254 -31.23 -21.16 -0.13
C PRO A 254 -31.70 -21.90 -1.39
N GLU A 255 -30.98 -22.98 -1.72
CA GLU A 255 -31.40 -23.98 -2.70
C GLU A 255 -32.02 -25.15 -1.93
N ASN A 256 -33.34 -25.26 -2.00
CA ASN A 256 -34.15 -26.12 -1.10
C ASN A 256 -33.97 -25.71 0.39
N GLY A 257 -34.49 -26.52 1.31
CA GLY A 257 -34.45 -26.20 2.76
C GLY A 257 -35.44 -25.12 3.16
N LYS A 258 -35.29 -24.61 4.37
CA LYS A 258 -36.15 -23.58 4.97
C LYS A 258 -35.31 -22.34 5.27
N LEU A 259 -35.94 -21.19 5.13
CA LEU A 259 -35.38 -19.89 5.56
C LEU A 259 -36.37 -19.24 6.53
N GLU A 260 -35.87 -18.85 7.68
CA GLU A 260 -36.62 -18.17 8.73
C GLU A 260 -35.88 -16.87 9.12
N ALA A 261 -36.64 -15.77 9.24
CA ALA A 261 -36.16 -14.53 9.79
C ALA A 261 -36.55 -14.44 11.26
N THR A 262 -35.60 -14.20 12.14
CA THR A 262 -35.85 -13.86 13.57
C THR A 262 -35.83 -12.33 13.73
N ASP A 263 -35.77 -11.84 14.96
CA ASP A 263 -35.65 -10.39 15.21
C ASP A 263 -34.35 -9.79 14.72
N SER A 264 -33.24 -10.58 14.62
CA SER A 264 -31.92 -10.08 14.32
C SER A 264 -31.01 -11.03 13.51
N SER A 265 -31.57 -12.13 12.99
CA SER A 265 -30.82 -13.11 12.21
C SER A 265 -31.67 -13.76 11.11
N LEU A 266 -30.96 -14.35 10.13
CA LEU A 266 -31.54 -15.26 9.14
C LEU A 266 -31.05 -16.67 9.46
N ILE A 267 -32.00 -17.63 9.55
CA ILE A 267 -31.70 -19.03 9.80
C ILE A 267 -32.08 -19.85 8.57
N VAL A 268 -31.08 -20.48 7.98
CA VAL A 268 -31.26 -21.47 6.90
C VAL A 268 -31.13 -22.86 7.51
N THR A 269 -32.08 -23.75 7.24
CA THR A 269 -32.05 -25.16 7.70
C THR A 269 -32.29 -26.13 6.54
N ASP A 270 -31.54 -27.23 6.57
CA ASP A 270 -31.67 -28.38 5.65
C ASP A 270 -31.62 -28.00 4.16
N ALA A 271 -30.82 -27.01 3.79
CA ALA A 271 -30.61 -26.62 2.40
C ALA A 271 -29.52 -27.46 1.73
N ASN A 272 -29.56 -27.54 0.39
CA ASN A 272 -28.48 -28.12 -0.42
C ASN A 272 -27.30 -27.12 -0.51
N SER A 273 -27.64 -25.86 -0.69
CA SER A 273 -26.71 -24.75 -0.68
C SER A 273 -27.43 -23.46 -0.26
N VAL A 274 -26.68 -22.44 0.13
CA VAL A 274 -27.17 -21.08 0.31
C VAL A 274 -26.19 -20.07 -0.29
N THR A 275 -26.74 -19.10 -1.01
CA THR A 275 -25.97 -17.94 -1.52
C THR A 275 -26.33 -16.70 -0.69
N PHE A 276 -25.34 -16.10 -0.06
CA PHE A 276 -25.42 -14.80 0.57
C PHE A 276 -24.91 -13.73 -0.40
N ILE A 277 -25.67 -12.65 -0.57
CA ILE A 277 -25.27 -11.45 -1.33
C ILE A 277 -25.35 -10.27 -0.37
N LEU A 278 -24.21 -9.58 -0.17
CA LEU A 278 -24.08 -8.49 0.79
C LEU A 278 -23.54 -7.26 0.08
N THR A 279 -24.13 -6.11 0.38
CA THR A 279 -23.58 -4.79 0.03
C THR A 279 -23.61 -3.86 1.24
N ALA A 280 -22.83 -2.79 1.16
CA ALA A 280 -22.84 -1.74 2.14
C ALA A 280 -22.66 -0.38 1.46
N ALA A 281 -23.23 0.64 2.07
CA ALA A 281 -23.08 2.02 1.65
C ALA A 281 -23.12 2.98 2.84
N THR A 282 -22.53 4.14 2.67
CA THR A 282 -22.57 5.24 3.64
C THR A 282 -23.38 6.42 3.10
N SER A 283 -23.68 7.38 3.98
CA SER A 283 -24.29 8.65 3.58
C SER A 283 -23.33 9.60 2.86
N PHE A 284 -22.07 9.21 2.63
CA PHE A 284 -21.06 10.00 1.91
C PHE A 284 -21.48 10.25 0.45
N ILE A 285 -21.53 11.50 0.04
CA ILE A 285 -21.66 11.92 -1.37
C ILE A 285 -20.30 12.40 -1.86
N ASN A 286 -19.67 13.29 -1.10
CA ASN A 286 -18.32 13.80 -1.30
C ASN A 286 -17.81 14.41 0.01
N TYR A 287 -16.56 14.88 0.04
CA TYR A 287 -15.93 15.40 1.25
C TYR A 287 -16.61 16.63 1.88
N LYS A 288 -17.59 17.26 1.19
CA LYS A 288 -18.41 18.39 1.68
C LYS A 288 -19.81 17.97 2.11
N ASP A 289 -20.25 16.78 1.72
CA ASP A 289 -21.65 16.38 1.80
C ASP A 289 -21.83 14.91 2.21
N ILE A 290 -22.47 14.71 3.36
CA ILE A 290 -22.85 13.39 3.91
C ILE A 290 -24.38 13.24 4.00
N SER A 291 -25.15 13.97 3.22
CA SER A 291 -26.62 13.93 3.21
C SER A 291 -27.22 12.78 2.38
N GLY A 292 -26.40 11.94 1.79
CA GLY A 292 -26.82 10.78 1.01
C GLY A 292 -27.61 9.78 1.86
N ASP A 293 -28.46 8.99 1.20
CA ASP A 293 -29.23 7.93 1.84
C ASP A 293 -28.58 6.57 1.58
N PRO A 294 -27.96 5.92 2.60
CA PRO A 294 -27.34 4.62 2.44
C PRO A 294 -28.34 3.50 2.11
N ALA A 295 -29.62 3.61 2.56
CA ALA A 295 -30.64 2.63 2.26
C ALA A 295 -31.01 2.64 0.76
N VAL A 296 -31.19 3.81 0.19
CA VAL A 296 -31.46 3.96 -1.27
C VAL A 296 -30.28 3.44 -2.10
N LYS A 297 -29.04 3.68 -1.69
CA LYS A 297 -27.86 3.15 -2.37
C LYS A 297 -27.80 1.62 -2.29
N CYS A 298 -27.99 1.03 -1.13
CA CYS A 298 -28.01 -0.42 -0.95
C CYS A 298 -29.18 -1.06 -1.73
N GLU A 299 -30.38 -0.48 -1.70
CA GLU A 299 -31.54 -0.96 -2.46
C GLU A 299 -31.24 -0.99 -3.95
N LYS A 300 -30.67 0.08 -4.50
CA LYS A 300 -30.28 0.13 -5.91
C LYS A 300 -29.29 -0.98 -6.28
N ILE A 301 -28.24 -1.17 -5.49
CA ILE A 301 -27.24 -2.22 -5.74
C ILE A 301 -27.87 -3.62 -5.67
N MET A 302 -28.70 -3.87 -4.63
CA MET A 302 -29.38 -5.16 -4.49
C MET A 302 -30.42 -5.42 -5.59
N ALA A 303 -31.07 -4.38 -6.13
CA ALA A 303 -31.98 -4.50 -7.28
C ALA A 303 -31.25 -4.91 -8.56
N GLU A 304 -30.02 -4.42 -8.79
CA GLU A 304 -29.21 -4.74 -9.97
C GLU A 304 -28.74 -6.21 -9.99
N VAL A 305 -28.62 -6.86 -8.81
CA VAL A 305 -28.23 -8.28 -8.68
C VAL A 305 -29.43 -9.21 -8.47
N LYS A 306 -30.63 -8.67 -8.33
CA LYS A 306 -31.85 -9.46 -8.11
C LYS A 306 -32.11 -10.43 -9.25
N GLY A 307 -32.23 -11.71 -8.92
CA GLY A 307 -32.50 -12.77 -9.88
C GLY A 307 -31.27 -13.34 -10.58
N LYS A 308 -30.09 -12.76 -10.36
CA LYS A 308 -28.82 -13.32 -10.84
C LYS A 308 -28.42 -14.51 -9.97
N ASP A 309 -28.01 -15.60 -10.59
CA ASP A 309 -27.51 -16.77 -9.87
C ASP A 309 -26.02 -16.62 -9.52
N PHE A 310 -25.52 -17.50 -8.64
CA PHE A 310 -24.12 -17.50 -8.21
C PHE A 310 -23.13 -17.60 -9.38
N LYS A 311 -23.46 -18.38 -10.43
CA LYS A 311 -22.57 -18.59 -11.57
C LYS A 311 -22.45 -17.33 -12.42
N GLU A 312 -23.55 -16.62 -12.63
CA GLU A 312 -23.57 -15.35 -13.36
C GLU A 312 -22.75 -14.28 -12.64
N LEU A 313 -22.98 -14.10 -11.31
CA LEU A 313 -22.24 -13.15 -10.49
C LEU A 313 -20.75 -13.49 -10.46
N LYS A 314 -20.39 -14.77 -10.28
CA LYS A 314 -19.00 -15.24 -10.29
C LYS A 314 -18.36 -15.03 -11.66
N SER A 315 -19.04 -15.36 -12.76
CA SER A 315 -18.49 -15.19 -14.11
C SER A 315 -18.14 -13.73 -14.42
N THR A 316 -19.02 -12.79 -14.04
CA THR A 316 -18.77 -11.35 -14.22
C THR A 316 -17.60 -10.87 -13.37
N HIS A 317 -17.52 -11.30 -12.10
CA HIS A 317 -16.40 -11.02 -11.21
C HIS A 317 -15.07 -11.55 -11.79
N LEU A 318 -15.02 -12.80 -12.22
CA LEU A 318 -13.83 -13.41 -12.79
C LEU A 318 -13.35 -12.67 -14.03
N LYS A 319 -14.27 -12.27 -14.92
CA LYS A 319 -13.92 -11.51 -16.14
C LYS A 319 -13.26 -10.17 -15.80
N ASP A 320 -13.76 -9.45 -14.81
CA ASP A 320 -13.18 -8.17 -14.36
C ASP A 320 -11.84 -8.37 -13.65
N PHE A 321 -11.83 -9.20 -12.62
CA PHE A 321 -10.68 -9.34 -11.72
C PHE A 321 -9.48 -9.98 -12.41
N SER A 322 -9.70 -11.11 -13.11
CA SER A 322 -8.63 -11.81 -13.80
C SER A 322 -8.09 -11.01 -14.99
N ASN A 323 -8.89 -10.15 -15.63
CA ASN A 323 -8.38 -9.24 -16.67
C ASN A 323 -7.26 -8.32 -16.15
N LEU A 324 -7.33 -7.87 -14.91
CA LEU A 324 -6.29 -7.04 -14.28
C LEU A 324 -5.10 -7.89 -13.79
N MET A 325 -5.39 -8.98 -13.08
CA MET A 325 -4.34 -9.78 -12.45
C MET A 325 -3.48 -10.56 -13.45
N SER A 326 -4.06 -11.07 -14.53
CA SER A 326 -3.34 -11.85 -15.56
C SER A 326 -2.38 -11.05 -16.45
N ARG A 327 -2.43 -9.71 -16.38
CA ARG A 327 -1.56 -8.84 -17.21
C ARG A 327 -0.08 -8.97 -16.88
N VAL A 328 0.27 -9.23 -15.62
CA VAL A 328 1.67 -9.35 -15.17
C VAL A 328 1.85 -10.65 -14.41
N HIS A 329 2.87 -11.40 -14.80
CA HIS A 329 3.17 -12.69 -14.19
C HIS A 329 4.68 -12.85 -13.96
N LEU A 330 5.10 -12.97 -12.69
CA LEU A 330 6.48 -13.18 -12.27
C LEU A 330 6.71 -14.64 -11.87
N LYS A 331 7.75 -15.26 -12.42
CA LYS A 331 8.29 -16.56 -12.01
C LYS A 331 9.74 -16.44 -11.62
N ILE A 332 10.12 -17.01 -10.48
CA ILE A 332 11.50 -17.04 -9.99
C ILE A 332 11.83 -18.46 -9.56
N GLY A 333 12.89 -19.04 -10.13
CA GLY A 333 13.35 -20.40 -9.80
C GLY A 333 12.38 -21.50 -10.20
N ASP A 334 12.63 -22.70 -9.67
CA ASP A 334 11.77 -23.87 -9.86
C ASP A 334 10.71 -23.98 -8.77
N PRO A 335 9.47 -24.41 -9.07
CA PRO A 335 8.37 -24.48 -8.11
C PRO A 335 8.50 -25.70 -7.16
N LEU A 336 9.57 -25.77 -6.38
CA LEU A 336 9.86 -26.93 -5.51
C LEU A 336 9.02 -26.98 -4.21
N MET A 337 8.35 -25.90 -3.83
CA MET A 337 7.68 -25.73 -2.51
C MET A 337 6.15 -25.58 -2.60
N ASN A 338 5.56 -25.83 -3.78
CA ASN A 338 4.13 -25.54 -4.05
C ASN A 338 3.13 -26.37 -3.24
N ASP A 339 3.55 -27.49 -2.67
CA ASP A 339 2.73 -28.42 -1.89
C ASP A 339 2.68 -28.11 -0.38
N ARG A 340 3.37 -27.06 0.07
CA ARG A 340 3.40 -26.68 1.49
C ARG A 340 2.47 -25.48 1.79
N PRO A 341 1.81 -25.48 2.98
CA PRO A 341 0.99 -24.35 3.42
C PRO A 341 1.78 -23.03 3.45
N THR A 342 1.10 -21.93 3.10
CA THR A 342 1.73 -20.62 3.00
C THR A 342 2.35 -20.15 4.33
N ASP A 343 1.68 -20.39 5.46
CA ASP A 343 2.18 -20.02 6.79
C ASP A 343 3.47 -20.76 7.19
N GLU A 344 3.62 -22.03 6.78
CA GLU A 344 4.87 -22.79 6.98
C GLU A 344 6.01 -22.19 6.15
N ARG A 345 5.73 -21.84 4.88
CA ARG A 345 6.69 -21.22 3.97
C ARG A 345 7.12 -19.84 4.47
N VAL A 346 6.17 -19.04 4.97
CA VAL A 346 6.46 -17.74 5.61
C VAL A 346 7.35 -17.91 6.85
N ALA A 347 7.11 -18.96 7.66
CA ALA A 347 7.95 -19.26 8.82
C ALA A 347 9.39 -19.62 8.41
N ASP A 348 9.55 -20.44 7.38
CA ASP A 348 10.86 -20.79 6.82
C ASP A 348 11.61 -19.57 6.27
N LEU A 349 10.92 -18.70 5.51
CA LEU A 349 11.50 -17.47 4.99
C LEU A 349 11.97 -16.54 6.13
N LYS A 350 11.19 -16.44 7.20
CA LYS A 350 11.57 -15.68 8.41
C LYS A 350 12.78 -16.28 9.15
N ASN A 351 13.03 -17.56 8.99
CA ASN A 351 14.20 -18.26 9.51
C ASN A 351 15.40 -18.26 8.57
N GLY A 352 15.27 -17.56 7.41
CA GLY A 352 16.36 -17.38 6.44
C GLY A 352 16.48 -18.47 5.40
N LEU A 353 15.50 -19.36 5.30
CA LEU A 353 15.47 -20.33 4.20
C LEU A 353 14.96 -19.64 2.92
N PRO A 354 15.66 -19.77 1.78
CA PRO A 354 15.25 -19.12 0.54
C PRO A 354 13.97 -19.79 -0.03
N ASP A 355 13.04 -18.95 -0.48
CA ASP A 355 11.84 -19.38 -1.18
C ASP A 355 11.52 -18.42 -2.34
N PRO A 356 12.15 -18.56 -3.50
CA PRO A 356 11.98 -17.66 -4.64
C PRO A 356 10.54 -17.60 -5.15
N GLU A 357 9.82 -18.72 -5.16
CA GLU A 357 8.41 -18.74 -5.58
C GLU A 357 7.51 -17.96 -4.62
N LEU A 358 7.76 -18.04 -3.29
CA LEU A 358 7.03 -17.24 -2.32
C LEU A 358 7.33 -15.73 -2.52
N LEU A 359 8.54 -15.35 -2.89
CA LEU A 359 8.86 -13.96 -3.26
C LEU A 359 8.07 -13.49 -4.48
N ALA A 360 7.91 -14.36 -5.49
CA ALA A 360 7.04 -14.06 -6.63
C ALA A 360 5.56 -13.91 -6.22
N LYS A 361 5.08 -14.74 -5.26
CA LYS A 361 3.73 -14.58 -4.69
C LYS A 361 3.58 -13.26 -3.92
N ILE A 362 4.58 -12.83 -3.16
CA ILE A 362 4.56 -11.55 -2.44
C ILE A 362 4.52 -10.37 -3.42
N PHE A 363 5.26 -10.43 -4.52
CA PHE A 363 5.15 -9.46 -5.61
C PHE A 363 3.72 -9.39 -6.17
N GLN A 364 3.10 -10.54 -6.46
CA GLN A 364 1.73 -10.60 -6.97
C GLN A 364 0.71 -10.18 -5.90
N PHE A 365 1.01 -10.41 -4.62
CA PHE A 365 0.13 -10.00 -3.53
C PHE A 365 0.01 -8.46 -3.42
N GLY A 366 1.09 -7.69 -3.66
CA GLY A 366 0.97 -6.23 -3.72
C GLY A 366 0.08 -5.76 -4.89
N ARG A 367 0.16 -6.41 -6.07
CA ARG A 367 -0.78 -6.16 -7.17
C ARG A 367 -2.22 -6.52 -6.80
N TYR A 368 -2.41 -7.68 -6.14
CA TYR A 368 -3.70 -8.12 -5.62
C TYR A 368 -4.32 -7.11 -4.64
N LEU A 369 -3.53 -6.61 -3.69
CA LEU A 369 -3.98 -5.59 -2.74
C LEU A 369 -4.44 -4.32 -3.47
N LEU A 370 -3.71 -3.87 -4.50
CA LEU A 370 -4.08 -2.67 -5.26
C LEU A 370 -5.40 -2.86 -6.03
N VAL A 371 -5.56 -3.97 -6.75
CA VAL A 371 -6.80 -4.31 -7.46
C VAL A 371 -7.99 -4.43 -6.50
N SER A 372 -7.77 -4.92 -5.29
CA SER A 372 -8.82 -5.13 -4.29
C SER A 372 -9.18 -3.88 -3.49
N SER A 373 -8.28 -2.87 -3.40
CA SER A 373 -8.46 -1.69 -2.54
C SER A 373 -8.66 -0.37 -3.28
N SER A 374 -8.32 -0.29 -4.58
CA SER A 374 -8.34 0.96 -5.35
C SER A 374 -8.91 0.73 -6.74
N ARG A 375 -10.16 1.10 -6.92
CA ARG A 375 -10.91 0.96 -8.18
C ARG A 375 -11.63 2.27 -8.51
N GLU A 376 -11.85 2.52 -9.78
CA GLU A 376 -12.57 3.70 -10.27
C GLU A 376 -13.84 3.97 -9.46
N GLY A 377 -14.01 5.21 -8.98
CA GLY A 377 -15.15 5.65 -8.16
C GLY A 377 -15.08 5.30 -6.68
N SER A 378 -14.08 4.51 -6.22
CA SER A 378 -13.82 4.32 -4.78
C SER A 378 -12.87 5.39 -4.23
N GLU A 379 -12.80 5.50 -2.89
CA GLU A 379 -11.71 6.25 -2.26
C GLU A 379 -10.37 5.55 -2.49
N PRO A 380 -9.23 6.26 -2.49
CA PRO A 380 -7.90 5.67 -2.62
C PRO A 380 -7.59 4.62 -1.55
N ALA A 381 -6.57 3.78 -1.80
CA ALA A 381 -5.99 2.93 -0.76
C ALA A 381 -5.37 3.80 0.35
N ASN A 382 -5.93 3.71 1.57
CA ASN A 382 -5.40 4.41 2.75
C ASN A 382 -4.17 3.68 3.33
N LEU A 383 -3.70 4.04 4.53
CA LEU A 383 -2.50 3.47 5.15
C LEU A 383 -2.56 1.94 5.33
N GLN A 384 -3.74 1.38 5.62
CA GLN A 384 -4.03 -0.05 5.70
C GLN A 384 -4.73 -0.59 4.43
N ALA A 385 -4.62 0.13 3.33
CA ALA A 385 -5.31 -0.07 2.07
C ALA A 385 -6.85 -0.01 2.21
N ARG A 386 -7.49 -1.11 2.63
CA ARG A 386 -8.94 -1.19 2.81
C ARG A 386 -9.34 -1.95 4.09
N TRP A 387 -8.40 -2.61 4.77
CA TRP A 387 -8.69 -3.58 5.81
C TRP A 387 -8.17 -3.16 7.17
N ASP A 388 -9.07 -2.81 8.08
CA ASP A 388 -8.77 -2.55 9.48
C ASP A 388 -9.97 -2.92 10.36
N GLU A 389 -9.73 -3.47 11.56
CA GLU A 389 -10.77 -3.78 12.53
C GLU A 389 -10.76 -2.86 13.76
N GLU A 390 -9.76 -1.97 13.83
CA GLU A 390 -9.55 -1.13 15.00
C GLU A 390 -10.39 0.16 14.92
N LEU A 391 -11.02 0.54 16.04
CA LEU A 391 -11.68 1.85 16.17
C LEU A 391 -10.68 3.01 16.28
N LEU A 392 -9.47 2.69 16.75
CA LEU A 392 -8.30 3.58 16.79
C LEU A 392 -7.17 2.97 15.98
N PRO A 393 -7.29 2.94 14.64
CA PRO A 393 -6.25 2.34 13.82
C PRO A 393 -4.93 3.10 13.94
N ASN A 394 -3.84 2.40 13.69
CA ASN A 394 -2.52 3.01 13.71
C ASN A 394 -2.46 4.21 12.76
N TRP A 395 -2.02 5.36 13.27
CA TRP A 395 -2.02 6.66 12.56
C TRP A 395 -3.37 7.06 11.96
N GLY A 396 -4.47 6.56 12.50
CA GLY A 396 -5.83 6.84 12.04
C GLY A 396 -6.19 6.21 10.68
N SER A 397 -5.36 5.33 10.12
CA SER A 397 -5.50 4.84 8.73
C SER A 397 -5.62 5.97 7.72
N LYS A 398 -4.99 7.13 7.99
CA LYS A 398 -5.08 8.33 7.14
C LYS A 398 -4.32 8.16 5.83
N TYR A 399 -4.47 9.11 4.93
CA TYR A 399 -3.63 9.25 3.74
C TYR A 399 -2.40 10.05 4.11
N THR A 400 -1.36 9.36 4.60
CA THR A 400 -0.08 10.00 4.92
C THR A 400 0.72 10.17 3.64
N VAL A 401 1.00 11.44 3.28
CA VAL A 401 1.56 11.84 1.98
C VAL A 401 3.01 12.31 2.06
N ASN A 402 3.73 11.89 3.08
CA ASN A 402 5.18 12.07 3.16
C ASN A 402 5.96 10.82 2.73
N ILE A 403 5.26 9.71 2.40
CA ILE A 403 5.75 8.47 1.79
C ILE A 403 4.63 7.44 1.52
N ASN A 404 3.72 7.18 2.50
CA ASN A 404 2.91 5.97 2.51
C ASN A 404 1.91 5.92 1.35
N THR A 405 1.16 7.00 1.11
CA THR A 405 0.20 7.08 0.00
C THR A 405 0.91 6.98 -1.35
N GLU A 406 2.04 7.63 -1.50
CA GLU A 406 2.84 7.57 -2.71
C GLU A 406 3.33 6.14 -2.98
N MET A 407 3.86 5.48 -1.95
CA MET A 407 4.33 4.09 -2.03
C MET A 407 3.19 3.12 -2.36
N ASN A 408 1.96 3.36 -1.90
CA ASN A 408 0.80 2.53 -2.25
C ASN A 408 0.57 2.50 -3.77
N TYR A 409 0.93 3.56 -4.49
CA TYR A 409 0.70 3.69 -5.92
C TYR A 409 1.96 3.53 -6.80
N TRP A 410 3.16 3.37 -6.22
CA TRP A 410 4.38 3.10 -7.01
C TRP A 410 4.26 1.91 -7.97
N PRO A 411 3.59 0.78 -7.62
CA PRO A 411 3.46 -0.34 -8.53
C PRO A 411 2.41 -0.13 -9.63
N ALA A 412 1.49 0.85 -9.53
CA ALA A 412 0.31 0.97 -10.38
C ALA A 412 0.65 0.95 -11.88
N GLU A 413 1.51 1.86 -12.32
CA GLU A 413 1.85 2.00 -13.73
C GLU A 413 2.77 0.87 -14.22
N VAL A 414 3.88 0.64 -13.54
CA VAL A 414 4.90 -0.33 -13.96
C VAL A 414 4.36 -1.76 -13.98
N THR A 415 3.37 -2.09 -13.14
CA THR A 415 2.75 -3.41 -13.09
C THR A 415 1.42 -3.50 -13.85
N ASN A 416 1.15 -2.57 -14.78
CA ASN A 416 0.04 -2.59 -15.72
C ASN A 416 -1.35 -2.54 -15.05
N LEU A 417 -1.50 -1.64 -14.06
CA LEU A 417 -2.71 -1.42 -13.27
C LEU A 417 -3.11 0.07 -13.25
N SER A 418 -2.95 0.78 -14.36
CA SER A 418 -3.20 2.23 -14.46
C SER A 418 -4.62 2.61 -14.04
N GLU A 419 -5.62 1.75 -14.25
CA GLU A 419 -7.01 1.99 -13.83
C GLU A 419 -7.16 2.02 -12.30
N CYS A 420 -6.29 1.30 -11.58
CA CYS A 420 -6.27 1.32 -10.11
C CYS A 420 -5.62 2.59 -9.54
N HIS A 421 -5.01 3.42 -10.38
CA HIS A 421 -4.43 4.70 -9.98
C HIS A 421 -5.47 5.85 -9.95
N MET A 422 -6.59 5.72 -10.67
CA MET A 422 -7.60 6.77 -10.85
C MET A 422 -8.18 7.33 -9.53
N PRO A 423 -8.44 6.52 -8.47
CA PRO A 423 -8.93 7.08 -7.20
C PRO A 423 -8.00 8.13 -6.59
N LEU A 424 -6.67 7.96 -6.71
CA LEU A 424 -5.71 8.97 -6.25
C LEU A 424 -5.85 10.29 -7.03
N PHE A 425 -6.05 10.22 -8.35
CA PHE A 425 -6.22 11.42 -9.17
C PHE A 425 -7.53 12.17 -8.85
N HIS A 426 -8.61 11.45 -8.55
CA HIS A 426 -9.85 12.06 -8.09
C HIS A 426 -9.65 12.77 -6.73
N MET A 427 -8.95 12.13 -5.78
CA MET A 427 -8.61 12.78 -4.52
C MET A 427 -7.75 14.04 -4.73
N LEU A 428 -6.83 14.05 -5.69
CA LEU A 428 -6.01 15.23 -6.00
C LEU A 428 -6.83 16.42 -6.52
N LYS A 429 -7.91 16.19 -7.26
CA LYS A 429 -8.86 17.27 -7.63
C LYS A 429 -9.48 17.92 -6.40
N ASP A 430 -10.00 17.10 -5.48
CA ASP A 430 -10.58 17.58 -4.23
C ASP A 430 -9.54 18.34 -3.38
N LEU A 431 -8.33 17.78 -3.24
CA LEU A 431 -7.23 18.38 -2.47
C LEU A 431 -6.73 19.69 -3.09
N SER A 432 -6.77 19.82 -4.42
CA SER A 432 -6.39 21.08 -5.07
C SER A 432 -7.37 22.21 -4.72
N GLU A 433 -8.64 21.89 -4.50
CA GLU A 433 -9.65 22.87 -4.07
C GLU A 433 -9.49 23.27 -2.60
N THR A 434 -9.41 22.29 -1.69
CA THR A 434 -9.20 22.57 -0.25
C THR A 434 -7.84 23.17 0.03
N GLY A 435 -6.80 22.69 -0.67
CA GLY A 435 -5.43 23.17 -0.57
C GLY A 435 -5.23 24.60 -1.08
N ALA A 436 -6.06 25.06 -2.04
CA ALA A 436 -6.05 26.47 -2.45
C ALA A 436 -6.51 27.38 -1.32
N LYS A 437 -7.51 26.96 -0.55
CA LYS A 437 -7.93 27.69 0.66
C LYS A 437 -6.82 27.73 1.70
N THR A 438 -6.13 26.61 1.95
CA THR A 438 -5.00 26.55 2.88
C THR A 438 -3.83 27.42 2.40
N ALA A 439 -3.46 27.38 1.13
CA ALA A 439 -2.42 28.23 0.55
C ALA A 439 -2.72 29.72 0.79
N LYS A 440 -3.98 30.12 0.59
CA LYS A 440 -4.40 31.50 0.84
C LYS A 440 -4.39 31.86 2.32
N THR A 441 -4.91 30.97 3.19
CA THR A 441 -5.09 31.24 4.63
C THR A 441 -3.78 31.25 5.39
N TYR A 442 -2.85 30.34 5.11
CA TYR A 442 -1.57 30.22 5.85
C TYR A 442 -0.43 31.04 5.25
N TYR A 443 -0.41 31.18 3.92
CA TYR A 443 0.75 31.71 3.18
C TYR A 443 0.42 32.96 2.37
N ASN A 444 -0.85 33.34 2.25
CA ASN A 444 -1.35 34.34 1.31
C ASN A 444 -0.86 34.10 -0.14
N ALA A 445 -0.67 32.85 -0.49
CA ALA A 445 -0.18 32.38 -1.78
C ALA A 445 -1.32 32.00 -2.73
N GLY A 446 -1.04 31.97 -4.03
CA GLY A 446 -1.86 31.32 -5.05
C GLY A 446 -1.59 29.82 -5.11
N GLY A 447 -2.22 29.15 -6.09
CA GLY A 447 -2.10 27.70 -6.24
C GLY A 447 -2.71 26.93 -5.07
N TRP A 448 -2.10 25.79 -4.66
CA TRP A 448 -2.62 24.96 -3.58
C TRP A 448 -1.48 24.21 -2.86
N VAL A 449 -1.71 23.88 -1.58
CA VAL A 449 -0.79 23.15 -0.71
C VAL A 449 -1.48 21.97 -0.03
N LEU A 450 -0.74 20.90 0.16
CA LEU A 450 -1.06 19.80 1.07
C LEU A 450 0.18 19.53 1.92
N HIS A 451 -0.01 19.46 3.24
CA HIS A 451 1.04 19.07 4.17
C HIS A 451 1.18 17.56 4.26
N HIS A 452 1.71 17.00 5.37
CA HIS A 452 2.11 15.59 5.43
C HIS A 452 0.97 14.58 5.48
N ASN A 453 -0.28 15.01 5.71
CA ASN A 453 -1.42 14.12 5.96
C ASN A 453 -2.74 14.70 5.44
N THR A 454 -3.64 13.80 5.01
CA THR A 454 -5.03 14.13 4.72
C THR A 454 -5.96 12.99 5.15
N ASP A 455 -7.26 13.26 5.22
CA ASP A 455 -8.31 12.31 5.56
C ASP A 455 -9.45 12.34 4.52
N LEU A 456 -10.58 11.68 4.80
CA LEU A 456 -11.75 11.70 3.93
C LEU A 456 -12.29 13.13 3.69
N TRP A 457 -12.12 14.02 4.67
CA TRP A 457 -12.60 15.41 4.64
C TRP A 457 -11.64 16.36 3.91
N ARG A 458 -10.58 15.80 3.32
CA ARG A 458 -9.58 16.55 2.52
C ARG A 458 -8.92 17.68 3.30
N GLY A 459 -8.58 17.43 4.56
CA GLY A 459 -7.75 18.37 5.34
C GLY A 459 -6.39 18.55 4.70
N THR A 460 -5.93 19.82 4.52
CA THR A 460 -4.66 20.16 3.87
C THR A 460 -3.73 21.01 4.74
N ALA A 461 -4.23 21.53 5.85
CA ALA A 461 -3.47 22.30 6.84
C ALA A 461 -2.38 21.44 7.52
N PRO A 462 -1.29 22.03 8.07
CA PRO A 462 -0.33 21.30 8.88
C PRO A 462 -0.99 20.79 10.17
N VAL A 463 -0.73 19.53 10.53
CA VAL A 463 -1.34 18.84 11.68
C VAL A 463 -0.29 18.05 12.46
N ASP A 464 -0.67 17.55 13.64
CA ASP A 464 0.06 16.68 14.57
C ASP A 464 1.18 17.40 15.36
N ALA A 465 2.34 17.67 14.84
CA ALA A 465 3.45 18.43 15.46
C ALA A 465 4.41 18.98 14.39
N ALA A 466 5.21 20.02 14.72
CA ALA A 466 6.13 20.65 13.75
C ALA A 466 6.99 19.63 13.01
N ARG A 467 7.59 18.69 13.73
CA ARG A 467 8.46 17.65 13.19
C ARG A 467 7.79 16.71 12.16
N TYR A 468 6.46 16.64 12.13
CA TYR A 468 5.69 15.84 11.19
C TYR A 468 4.94 16.73 10.19
N GLY A 469 4.17 17.69 10.74
CA GLY A 469 3.17 18.46 10.01
C GLY A 469 3.73 19.60 9.19
N MET A 470 4.86 20.20 9.59
CA MET A 470 5.37 21.39 8.91
C MET A 470 6.17 21.05 7.65
N TRP A 471 5.54 20.36 6.73
CA TRP A 471 6.11 19.94 5.47
C TRP A 471 5.16 20.23 4.30
N PRO A 472 5.29 21.41 3.63
CA PRO A 472 4.32 21.87 2.64
C PRO A 472 4.56 21.28 1.24
N MET A 473 5.00 20.02 1.16
CA MET A 473 5.43 19.38 -0.09
C MET A 473 4.58 18.18 -0.50
N GLY A 474 3.61 17.73 0.32
CA GLY A 474 2.81 16.53 0.06
C GLY A 474 2.05 16.62 -1.26
N GLY A 475 1.39 17.76 -1.54
CA GLY A 475 0.72 17.98 -2.81
C GLY A 475 1.67 18.00 -4.00
N SER A 476 2.85 18.57 -3.81
CA SER A 476 3.90 18.62 -4.85
C SER A 476 4.44 17.23 -5.19
N TRP A 477 4.63 16.37 -4.18
CA TRP A 477 5.04 15.00 -4.41
C TRP A 477 3.95 14.19 -5.12
N LEU A 478 2.70 14.28 -4.67
CA LEU A 478 1.59 13.58 -5.32
C LEU A 478 1.37 13.99 -6.79
N CYS A 479 1.75 15.21 -7.19
CA CYS A 479 1.74 15.62 -8.60
C CYS A 479 2.67 14.77 -9.50
N GLN A 480 3.70 14.11 -8.93
CA GLN A 480 4.56 13.17 -9.67
C GLN A 480 3.73 12.03 -10.27
N HIS A 481 2.71 11.53 -9.56
CA HIS A 481 1.85 10.46 -10.04
C HIS A 481 1.07 10.84 -11.31
N ILE A 482 0.65 12.11 -11.46
CA ILE A 482 -0.01 12.62 -12.68
C ILE A 482 0.94 12.51 -13.87
N TRP A 483 2.19 12.98 -13.68
CA TRP A 483 3.19 12.92 -14.73
C TRP A 483 3.59 11.48 -15.08
N GLU A 484 3.77 10.62 -14.08
CA GLU A 484 4.08 9.21 -14.29
C GLU A 484 2.97 8.51 -15.08
N HIS A 485 1.70 8.72 -14.75
CA HIS A 485 0.57 8.17 -15.51
C HIS A 485 0.64 8.55 -16.98
N TYR A 486 0.89 9.84 -17.28
CA TYR A 486 1.09 10.29 -18.64
C TYR A 486 2.28 9.61 -19.34
N LEU A 487 3.42 9.48 -18.66
CA LEU A 487 4.62 8.85 -19.24
C LEU A 487 4.38 7.38 -19.64
N TYR A 488 3.58 6.64 -18.87
CA TYR A 488 3.28 5.25 -19.17
C TYR A 488 2.15 5.07 -20.19
N THR A 489 1.15 5.94 -20.19
CA THR A 489 -0.04 5.83 -21.04
C THR A 489 0.05 6.63 -22.35
N GLY A 490 0.74 7.78 -22.31
CA GLY A 490 0.73 8.75 -23.40
C GLY A 490 -0.59 9.50 -23.56
N ASP A 491 -1.47 9.46 -22.55
CA ASP A 491 -2.79 10.08 -22.59
C ASP A 491 -2.68 11.61 -22.42
N VAL A 492 -2.73 12.32 -23.56
CA VAL A 492 -2.63 13.79 -23.58
C VAL A 492 -3.89 14.45 -23.04
N GLU A 493 -5.06 13.83 -23.18
CA GLU A 493 -6.32 14.38 -22.66
C GLU A 493 -6.34 14.27 -21.11
N PHE A 494 -5.89 13.16 -20.55
CA PHE A 494 -5.63 13.05 -19.12
C PHE A 494 -4.65 14.13 -18.65
N LEU A 495 -3.51 14.30 -19.33
CA LEU A 495 -2.53 15.32 -18.98
C LEU A 495 -3.14 16.72 -19.01
N ARG A 496 -3.96 17.03 -20.01
CA ARG A 496 -4.68 18.32 -20.15
C ARG A 496 -5.64 18.56 -18.98
N GLU A 497 -6.37 17.53 -18.57
CA GLU A 497 -7.32 17.58 -17.46
C GLU A 497 -6.63 17.81 -16.11
N TYR A 498 -5.49 17.14 -15.85
CA TYR A 498 -4.80 17.18 -14.56
C TYR A 498 -3.64 18.19 -14.47
N TYR A 499 -3.19 18.76 -15.58
CA TYR A 499 -2.15 19.78 -15.62
C TYR A 499 -2.43 21.00 -14.70
N PRO A 500 -3.66 21.53 -14.59
CA PRO A 500 -3.95 22.63 -13.67
C PRO A 500 -3.59 22.33 -12.20
N ILE A 501 -3.67 21.07 -11.79
CA ILE A 501 -3.31 20.61 -10.44
C ILE A 501 -1.79 20.70 -10.26
N MET A 502 -1.00 20.19 -11.21
CA MET A 502 0.46 20.31 -11.22
C MET A 502 0.90 21.77 -11.22
N LYS A 503 0.34 22.59 -12.14
CA LYS A 503 0.61 24.02 -12.22
C LYS A 503 0.28 24.75 -10.93
N GLY A 504 -0.87 24.44 -10.32
CA GLY A 504 -1.29 25.07 -9.06
C GLY A 504 -0.33 24.76 -7.91
N SER A 505 0.17 23.54 -7.80
CA SER A 505 1.19 23.17 -6.81
C SER A 505 2.53 23.88 -7.06
N ALA A 506 2.97 23.98 -8.33
CA ALA A 506 4.16 24.73 -8.70
C ALA A 506 4.01 26.24 -8.44
N GLN A 507 2.81 26.82 -8.70
CA GLN A 507 2.50 28.22 -8.39
C GLN A 507 2.60 28.51 -6.89
N PHE A 508 2.06 27.61 -6.04
CA PHE A 508 2.19 27.76 -4.58
C PHE A 508 3.65 27.85 -4.16
N LEU A 509 4.51 26.96 -4.65
CA LEU A 509 5.94 26.99 -4.34
C LEU A 509 6.60 28.29 -4.83
N MET A 510 6.27 28.74 -6.05
CA MET A 510 6.79 30.00 -6.58
C MET A 510 6.42 31.20 -5.73
N ASP A 511 5.23 31.20 -5.11
CA ASP A 511 4.75 32.31 -4.29
C ASP A 511 5.35 32.32 -2.89
N ILE A 512 5.71 31.16 -2.32
CA ILE A 512 6.24 31.08 -0.95
C ILE A 512 7.76 31.07 -0.88
N MET A 513 8.46 30.63 -1.94
CA MET A 513 9.93 30.58 -1.93
C MET A 513 10.52 31.99 -1.80
N ASP A 514 11.62 32.09 -1.04
CA ASP A 514 12.34 33.33 -0.80
C ASP A 514 13.85 33.09 -0.78
N PHE A 515 14.65 34.13 -0.97
CA PHE A 515 16.11 34.02 -0.92
C PHE A 515 16.60 33.95 0.53
N GLU A 516 17.23 32.84 0.89
CA GLU A 516 17.88 32.73 2.19
C GLU A 516 19.15 33.61 2.25
N PRO A 517 19.44 34.22 3.41
CA PRO A 517 20.41 35.30 3.49
C PRO A 517 21.89 34.87 3.39
N LYS A 518 22.23 33.58 3.65
CA LYS A 518 23.62 33.14 3.76
C LYS A 518 24.22 32.78 2.37
N TYR A 519 23.50 32.02 1.56
CA TYR A 519 23.97 31.55 0.26
C TYR A 519 23.25 32.22 -0.90
N ASN A 520 22.18 32.98 -0.62
CA ASN A 520 21.32 33.61 -1.61
C ASN A 520 20.66 32.60 -2.56
N TRP A 521 20.29 31.42 -2.03
CA TRP A 521 19.51 30.45 -2.76
C TRP A 521 18.01 30.69 -2.58
N LEU A 522 17.25 30.36 -3.62
CA LEU A 522 15.79 30.38 -3.57
C LEU A 522 15.27 29.12 -2.86
N VAL A 523 14.65 29.26 -1.69
CA VAL A 523 14.31 28.15 -0.78
C VAL A 523 12.86 28.21 -0.33
N VAL A 524 12.30 27.06 0.07
CA VAL A 524 11.10 27.04 0.92
C VAL A 524 11.51 27.59 2.30
N PRO A 525 10.87 28.66 2.80
CA PRO A 525 11.39 29.43 3.95
C PRO A 525 11.53 28.62 5.23
N PHE A 526 10.59 27.69 5.47
CA PHE A 526 10.64 26.72 6.56
C PHE A 526 9.90 25.44 6.21
N SER A 527 10.49 24.33 6.59
CA SER A 527 10.04 22.97 6.31
C SER A 527 10.75 21.99 7.25
N VAL A 528 10.36 20.73 7.17
CA VAL A 528 11.08 19.62 7.82
C VAL A 528 11.58 18.63 6.78
N SER A 529 12.59 17.83 7.12
CA SER A 529 12.89 16.60 6.37
C SER A 529 12.12 15.47 7.03
N PRO A 530 11.09 14.92 6.42
CA PRO A 530 10.26 13.87 7.04
C PRO A 530 11.06 12.59 7.31
N GLU A 531 11.18 12.04 8.53
CA GLU A 531 10.95 12.70 9.82
C GLU A 531 12.29 12.78 10.56
N GLN A 532 13.28 13.44 9.94
CA GLN A 532 14.68 13.47 10.38
C GLN A 532 14.98 14.75 11.17
N GLY A 533 15.44 14.56 12.41
CA GLY A 533 15.98 15.66 13.23
C GLY A 533 17.49 15.88 13.05
N TYR A 534 17.98 17.01 13.58
CA TYR A 534 19.39 17.40 13.55
C TYR A 534 19.81 18.09 14.85
N PHE A 535 21.13 18.13 15.06
CA PHE A 535 21.78 18.93 16.11
C PHE A 535 22.61 20.04 15.47
N VAL A 536 22.38 21.28 15.89
CA VAL A 536 23.24 22.41 15.49
C VAL A 536 24.61 22.27 16.17
N ASP A 537 24.60 21.98 17.48
CA ASP A 537 25.77 21.72 18.30
C ASP A 537 25.62 20.39 19.08
N ASP A 538 26.75 19.78 19.50
CA ASP A 538 26.77 18.47 20.17
C ASP A 538 26.05 18.40 21.52
N ASN A 539 25.75 19.55 22.14
CA ASN A 539 25.10 19.66 23.47
C ASN A 539 23.67 20.21 23.41
N GLU A 540 23.10 20.37 22.21
CA GLU A 540 21.80 20.96 22.01
C GLU A 540 20.66 19.96 21.92
N GLU A 541 19.45 20.47 21.95
CA GLU A 541 18.20 19.74 21.70
C GLU A 541 18.08 19.38 20.22
N GLU A 542 17.47 18.24 19.90
CA GLU A 542 17.23 17.81 18.53
C GLU A 542 16.17 18.71 17.87
N MET A 543 16.51 19.36 16.75
CA MET A 543 15.65 20.25 15.96
C MET A 543 15.16 19.54 14.70
N PHE A 544 14.05 20.01 14.15
CA PHE A 544 13.45 19.44 12.94
C PHE A 544 13.20 20.50 11.86
N LEU A 545 12.82 21.72 12.26
CA LEU A 545 12.44 22.78 11.36
C LEU A 545 13.69 23.48 10.78
N SER A 546 13.74 23.63 9.47
CA SER A 546 14.83 24.34 8.76
C SER A 546 14.30 25.03 7.51
N SER A 547 15.08 25.87 6.86
CA SER A 547 14.84 26.22 5.47
C SER A 547 15.11 25.00 4.58
N SER A 548 14.57 24.98 3.39
CA SER A 548 14.64 23.85 2.40
C SER A 548 15.53 22.67 2.76
N THR A 549 14.96 21.49 2.72
CA THR A 549 15.70 20.24 2.85
C THR A 549 16.06 19.67 1.46
N THR A 550 16.98 18.71 1.40
CA THR A 550 17.34 18.01 0.16
C THR A 550 16.12 17.34 -0.49
N MET A 551 15.16 16.88 0.30
CA MET A 551 13.89 16.36 -0.21
C MET A 551 13.06 17.45 -0.90
N ASN A 552 12.96 18.63 -0.30
CA ASN A 552 12.25 19.77 -0.92
C ASN A 552 12.89 20.13 -2.27
N VAL A 553 14.24 20.21 -2.29
CA VAL A 553 15.01 20.46 -3.54
C VAL A 553 14.71 19.37 -4.58
N GLY A 554 14.68 18.11 -4.16
CA GLY A 554 14.36 16.97 -5.04
C GLY A 554 12.97 17.07 -5.65
N ILE A 555 11.96 17.38 -4.83
CA ILE A 555 10.56 17.52 -5.30
C ILE A 555 10.40 18.72 -6.25
N ILE A 556 11.06 19.84 -5.97
CA ILE A 556 11.06 21.01 -6.88
C ILE A 556 11.72 20.66 -8.20
N ARG A 557 12.87 19.95 -8.18
CA ARG A 557 13.58 19.48 -9.39
C ARG A 557 12.82 18.42 -10.17
N ASP A 558 11.81 17.83 -9.59
CA ASP A 558 10.88 16.90 -10.24
C ASP A 558 9.67 17.66 -10.81
N LEU A 559 8.93 18.39 -9.96
CA LEU A 559 7.69 19.07 -10.34
C LEU A 559 7.87 20.17 -11.40
N PHE A 560 8.86 21.04 -11.26
CA PHE A 560 9.01 22.18 -12.17
C PHE A 560 9.33 21.75 -13.61
N PRO A 561 10.32 20.84 -13.86
CA PRO A 561 10.53 20.30 -15.20
C PRO A 561 9.31 19.59 -15.77
N HIS A 562 8.54 18.85 -14.93
CA HIS A 562 7.32 18.17 -15.37
C HIS A 562 6.24 19.17 -15.79
N CYS A 563 6.06 20.26 -15.06
CA CYS A 563 5.15 21.35 -15.45
C CYS A 563 5.56 22.02 -16.75
N ILE A 564 6.88 22.27 -16.94
CA ILE A 564 7.41 22.86 -18.18
C ILE A 564 7.12 21.94 -19.37
N GLU A 565 7.42 20.65 -19.24
CA GLU A 565 7.25 19.70 -20.33
C GLU A 565 5.77 19.43 -20.62
N ALA A 566 4.95 19.26 -19.58
CA ALA A 566 3.51 19.12 -19.71
C ALA A 566 2.89 20.33 -20.44
N GLY A 567 3.28 21.57 -20.05
CA GLY A 567 2.84 22.80 -20.71
C GLY A 567 3.17 22.82 -22.20
N LYS A 568 4.36 22.38 -22.60
CA LYS A 568 4.76 22.25 -24.02
C LYS A 568 3.88 21.23 -24.76
N ILE A 569 3.66 20.05 -24.17
CA ILE A 569 2.87 18.96 -24.77
C ILE A 569 1.44 19.42 -25.05
N ILE A 570 0.82 20.07 -24.07
CA ILE A 570 -0.57 20.55 -24.21
C ILE A 570 -0.67 21.93 -24.86
N ASN A 571 0.46 22.54 -25.23
CA ASN A 571 0.59 23.87 -25.81
C ASN A 571 -0.05 24.99 -24.96
N ALA A 572 0.32 25.05 -23.67
CA ALA A 572 -0.19 26.00 -22.67
C ALA A 572 0.94 26.59 -21.82
N ASP A 573 0.70 27.76 -21.22
CA ASP A 573 1.47 28.36 -20.11
C ASP A 573 2.99 28.54 -20.36
N GLN A 574 3.41 28.89 -21.57
CA GLN A 574 4.82 29.07 -21.92
C GLN A 574 5.54 30.04 -20.97
N GLU A 575 4.94 31.21 -20.69
CA GLU A 575 5.52 32.22 -19.79
C GLU A 575 5.75 31.67 -18.38
N PHE A 576 4.80 30.85 -17.86
CA PHE A 576 4.95 30.20 -16.58
C PHE A 576 6.10 29.18 -16.58
N GLY A 577 6.22 28.40 -17.65
CA GLY A 577 7.35 27.48 -17.87
C GLY A 577 8.71 28.19 -17.85
N GLU A 578 8.81 29.37 -18.44
CA GLU A 578 10.03 30.21 -18.43
C GLU A 578 10.36 30.68 -17.00
N LYS A 579 9.36 31.11 -16.21
CA LYS A 579 9.53 31.47 -14.79
C LYS A 579 10.03 30.30 -13.95
N LEU A 580 9.47 29.10 -14.14
CA LEU A 580 9.94 27.87 -13.46
C LEU A 580 11.39 27.52 -13.84
N ALA A 581 11.76 27.65 -15.09
CA ALA A 581 13.12 27.40 -15.56
C ALA A 581 14.14 28.38 -14.96
N GLU A 582 13.77 29.63 -14.76
CA GLU A 582 14.62 30.63 -14.09
C GLU A 582 14.74 30.38 -12.59
N ALA A 583 13.67 29.91 -11.93
CA ALA A 583 13.69 29.53 -10.50
C ALA A 583 14.60 28.32 -10.26
N LEU A 584 14.57 27.30 -11.13
CA LEU A 584 15.43 26.11 -11.05
C LEU A 584 16.93 26.42 -11.02
N LYS A 585 17.36 27.53 -11.62
CA LYS A 585 18.78 27.96 -11.61
C LYS A 585 19.22 28.51 -10.25
N LYS A 586 18.30 28.86 -9.38
CA LYS A 586 18.52 29.58 -8.13
C LYS A 586 18.31 28.72 -6.88
N ILE A 587 17.72 27.52 -7.02
CA ILE A 587 17.53 26.60 -5.90
C ILE A 587 18.85 25.94 -5.49
N PRO A 588 19.01 25.47 -4.23
CA PRO A 588 20.21 24.81 -3.76
C PRO A 588 20.67 23.65 -4.64
N PRO A 589 21.97 23.42 -4.84
CA PRO A 589 22.47 22.17 -5.43
C PRO A 589 22.32 21.00 -4.44
N TYR A 590 22.40 19.76 -4.95
CA TYR A 590 22.68 18.62 -4.08
C TYR A 590 24.08 18.73 -3.51
N GLN A 591 24.26 18.50 -2.22
CA GLN A 591 25.50 18.67 -1.51
C GLN A 591 25.95 17.37 -0.84
N ILE A 592 27.26 17.14 -0.81
CA ILE A 592 27.89 16.02 -0.08
C ILE A 592 28.53 16.58 1.19
N GLY A 593 28.17 16.04 2.35
CA GLY A 593 28.70 16.45 3.64
C GLY A 593 30.14 16.01 3.90
N LYS A 594 30.72 16.47 5.01
CA LYS A 594 32.07 16.12 5.45
C LYS A 594 32.26 14.63 5.69
N ASP A 595 31.20 13.92 6.03
CA ASP A 595 31.14 12.45 6.17
C ASP A 595 31.11 11.71 4.83
N GLY A 596 30.95 12.43 3.72
CA GLY A 596 30.83 11.91 2.35
C GLY A 596 29.45 11.34 2.05
N LEU A 597 28.42 11.69 2.82
CA LEU A 597 27.03 11.33 2.61
C LEU A 597 26.26 12.47 1.94
N LEU A 598 25.15 12.18 1.29
CA LEU A 598 24.24 13.22 0.77
C LEU A 598 23.69 14.01 1.95
N GLN A 599 23.88 15.34 1.96
CA GLN A 599 23.34 16.20 3.00
C GLN A 599 21.81 16.15 3.02
N VAL A 600 21.19 16.25 4.21
CA VAL A 600 19.74 16.32 4.40
C VAL A 600 19.25 17.77 4.39
N TRP A 601 20.04 18.69 4.88
CA TRP A 601 19.76 20.13 4.98
C TRP A 601 20.75 20.94 4.20
N ILE A 602 20.50 22.24 4.02
CA ILE A 602 21.43 23.19 3.39
C ILE A 602 22.75 23.21 4.16
N GLU A 603 22.69 23.17 5.49
CA GLU A 603 23.85 23.07 6.37
C GLU A 603 24.23 21.60 6.64
N ASP A 604 25.53 21.36 6.84
CA ASP A 604 26.07 20.05 7.18
C ASP A 604 25.97 19.76 8.68
N TRP A 605 24.73 19.77 9.19
CA TRP A 605 24.46 19.50 10.59
C TRP A 605 24.58 18.01 10.91
N LYS A 606 24.87 17.73 12.19
CA LYS A 606 24.87 16.37 12.70
C LYS A 606 23.45 15.82 12.69
N ARG A 607 23.27 14.67 12.09
CA ARG A 607 21.96 14.00 12.04
C ARG A 607 21.48 13.59 13.43
N GLY A 608 20.20 13.79 13.68
CA GLY A 608 19.54 13.40 14.91
C GLY A 608 19.42 11.87 15.06
N ASN A 609 18.99 11.46 16.25
CA ASN A 609 18.81 10.05 16.59
C ASN A 609 17.45 9.50 16.15
N GLU A 610 16.50 10.37 15.89
CA GLU A 610 15.15 10.04 15.45
C GLU A 610 15.00 10.19 13.93
N GLY A 611 14.05 9.45 13.35
CA GLY A 611 13.70 9.52 11.96
C GLY A 611 14.19 8.34 11.11
N HIS A 612 13.67 8.30 9.91
CA HIS A 612 13.84 7.17 9.00
C HIS A 612 14.90 7.38 7.92
N ASN A 613 15.41 8.57 7.79
CA ASN A 613 16.58 8.93 6.96
C ASN A 613 16.48 8.66 5.44
N MET A 614 15.27 8.44 4.87
CA MET A 614 15.11 8.16 3.43
C MET A 614 14.84 9.41 2.61
N SER A 615 14.30 10.45 3.21
CA SER A 615 13.77 11.63 2.52
C SER A 615 14.78 12.32 1.60
N ALA A 616 16.05 12.37 1.98
CA ALA A 616 17.11 12.96 1.14
C ALA A 616 17.29 12.22 -0.20
N ASN A 617 16.95 10.93 -0.28
CA ASN A 617 17.09 10.11 -1.48
C ASN A 617 15.98 10.33 -2.52
N PHE A 618 14.97 11.16 -2.22
CA PHE A 618 13.84 11.40 -3.13
C PHE A 618 14.29 11.68 -4.57
N GLY A 619 15.30 12.51 -4.76
CA GLY A 619 15.80 12.87 -6.09
C GLY A 619 16.40 11.70 -6.89
N PHE A 620 16.73 10.59 -6.21
CA PHE A 620 17.24 9.35 -6.78
C PHE A 620 16.12 8.32 -7.02
N PHE A 621 15.28 8.09 -6.00
CA PHE A 621 14.03 7.34 -6.11
C PHE A 621 12.99 7.92 -5.10
N PRO A 622 11.74 8.16 -5.51
CA PRO A 622 11.10 7.90 -6.81
C PRO A 622 11.40 8.94 -7.89
N GLY A 623 12.02 10.08 -7.55
CA GLY A 623 12.46 11.08 -8.51
C GLY A 623 13.50 10.55 -9.51
N ASN A 624 13.88 11.41 -10.43
CA ASN A 624 14.87 11.10 -11.46
C ASN A 624 15.87 12.24 -11.71
N SER A 625 15.90 13.24 -10.86
CA SER A 625 16.84 14.36 -10.93
C SER A 625 18.28 13.93 -10.60
N ILE A 626 18.44 12.84 -9.85
CA ILE A 626 19.71 12.14 -9.62
C ILE A 626 19.64 10.78 -10.31
N THR A 627 20.66 10.45 -11.12
CA THR A 627 20.81 9.11 -11.69
C THR A 627 22.24 8.63 -11.56
N LEU A 628 22.43 7.30 -11.53
CA LEU A 628 23.76 6.69 -11.43
C LEU A 628 24.74 7.24 -12.49
N ARG A 629 24.25 7.54 -13.71
CA ARG A 629 25.09 7.98 -14.84
C ARG A 629 25.24 9.50 -14.98
N ARG A 630 24.21 10.27 -14.60
CA ARG A 630 24.27 11.74 -14.69
C ARG A 630 24.96 12.39 -13.48
N ASN A 631 24.82 11.75 -12.30
CA ASN A 631 25.29 12.28 -11.03
C ASN A 631 26.05 11.21 -10.23
N PRO A 632 27.14 10.62 -10.77
CA PRO A 632 27.79 9.45 -10.17
C PRO A 632 28.32 9.73 -8.75
N GLU A 633 28.81 10.93 -8.47
CA GLU A 633 29.29 11.31 -7.13
C GLU A 633 28.15 11.34 -6.09
N ILE A 634 27.00 11.89 -6.47
CA ILE A 634 25.83 11.92 -5.58
C ILE A 634 25.29 10.49 -5.38
N ALA A 635 25.21 9.68 -6.45
CA ALA A 635 24.82 8.28 -6.35
C ALA A 635 25.76 7.47 -5.43
N GLN A 636 27.07 7.75 -5.48
CA GLN A 636 28.05 7.14 -4.58
C GLN A 636 27.83 7.59 -3.11
N ALA A 637 27.50 8.85 -2.88
CA ALA A 637 27.17 9.35 -1.53
C ALA A 637 25.91 8.67 -0.97
N ILE A 638 24.89 8.45 -1.82
CA ILE A 638 23.70 7.68 -1.47
C ILE A 638 24.07 6.23 -1.18
N GLN A 639 24.87 5.58 -2.02
CA GLN A 639 25.34 4.21 -1.78
C GLN A 639 26.04 4.09 -0.42
N LYS A 640 26.99 4.99 -0.14
CA LYS A 640 27.72 5.00 1.12
C LYS A 640 26.79 5.16 2.32
N TRP A 641 25.71 5.90 2.16
CA TRP A 641 24.72 6.10 3.21
C TRP A 641 23.82 4.85 3.42
N LEU A 642 23.51 4.08 2.37
CA LEU A 642 22.73 2.84 2.45
C LEU A 642 23.54 1.67 3.03
N GLU A 643 24.87 1.60 2.86
CA GLU A 643 25.70 0.45 3.22
C GLU A 643 25.66 0.04 4.70
N PRO A 644 25.81 0.95 5.69
CA PRO A 644 25.83 0.59 7.11
C PRO A 644 24.41 0.44 7.68
N ARG A 645 23.42 0.64 6.87
CA ARG A 645 22.06 0.81 7.34
C ARG A 645 21.42 -0.50 7.73
N GLN A 646 20.84 -0.54 8.92
CA GLN A 646 19.89 -1.55 9.33
C GLN A 646 18.50 -0.94 9.21
N ALA A 647 17.70 -1.43 8.26
CA ALA A 647 16.33 -0.99 8.10
C ALA A 647 15.55 -1.11 9.42
N ARG A 648 14.70 -0.12 9.69
CA ARG A 648 13.99 0.02 10.96
C ARG A 648 12.49 -0.26 10.84
N THR A 649 11.92 -0.03 9.65
CA THR A 649 10.49 -0.25 9.35
C THR A 649 10.37 -1.02 8.05
N SER A 650 9.22 -1.66 7.83
CA SER A 650 8.99 -2.44 6.61
C SER A 650 8.99 -1.58 5.34
N TRP A 651 8.39 -0.38 5.36
CA TRP A 651 8.38 0.50 4.19
C TRP A 651 9.79 1.05 3.87
N THR A 652 10.65 1.27 4.87
CA THR A 652 12.04 1.66 4.60
C THR A 652 12.82 0.58 3.89
N ASN A 653 12.58 -0.70 4.21
CA ASN A 653 13.18 -1.82 3.48
C ASN A 653 12.70 -1.87 2.03
N ALA A 654 11.42 -1.59 1.78
CA ALA A 654 10.88 -1.55 0.43
C ALA A 654 11.51 -0.41 -0.39
N TRP A 655 11.70 0.77 0.22
CA TRP A 655 12.42 1.87 -0.42
C TRP A 655 13.89 1.54 -0.67
N ASP A 656 14.57 0.88 0.30
CA ASP A 656 15.95 0.41 0.13
C ASP A 656 16.10 -0.52 -1.09
N ILE A 657 15.12 -1.41 -1.36
CA ILE A 657 15.13 -2.24 -2.58
C ILE A 657 15.13 -1.35 -3.83
N CYS A 658 14.29 -0.32 -3.86
CA CYS A 658 14.23 0.62 -4.99
C CYS A 658 15.55 1.38 -5.18
N ASP A 659 16.15 1.89 -4.09
CA ASP A 659 17.44 2.61 -4.15
C ASP A 659 18.58 1.71 -4.62
N TRP A 660 18.68 0.48 -4.08
CA TRP A 660 19.68 -0.48 -4.53
C TRP A 660 19.46 -0.95 -5.98
N ALA A 661 18.20 -1.00 -6.43
CA ALA A 661 17.87 -1.27 -7.82
C ALA A 661 18.36 -0.14 -8.74
N ARG A 662 18.18 1.13 -8.33
CA ARG A 662 18.72 2.30 -9.06
C ARG A 662 20.25 2.37 -9.04
N LEU A 663 20.91 1.81 -8.02
CA LEU A 663 22.35 1.61 -7.96
C LEU A 663 22.84 0.38 -8.76
N GLU A 664 21.94 -0.36 -9.41
CA GLU A 664 22.21 -1.56 -10.20
C GLU A 664 22.95 -2.67 -9.40
N ASN A 665 22.64 -2.81 -8.09
CA ASN A 665 23.37 -3.70 -7.19
C ASN A 665 22.52 -4.90 -6.72
N GLY A 666 22.45 -5.95 -7.54
CA GLY A 666 21.70 -7.18 -7.25
C GLY A 666 22.17 -7.96 -6.01
N VAL A 667 23.45 -7.84 -5.63
CA VAL A 667 23.99 -8.48 -4.42
C VAL A 667 23.40 -7.87 -3.16
N LYS A 668 23.29 -6.54 -3.11
CA LYS A 668 22.70 -5.82 -1.97
C LYS A 668 21.21 -6.06 -1.87
N ILE A 669 20.51 -6.20 -2.98
CA ILE A 669 19.09 -6.50 -3.03
C ILE A 669 18.78 -7.83 -2.36
N ASP A 670 19.53 -8.90 -2.63
CA ASP A 670 19.37 -10.18 -1.93
C ASP A 670 19.48 -10.03 -0.39
N THR A 671 20.38 -9.18 0.06
CA THR A 671 20.57 -8.91 1.48
C THR A 671 19.35 -8.17 2.05
N VAL A 672 18.87 -7.12 1.35
CA VAL A 672 17.72 -6.32 1.80
C VAL A 672 16.44 -7.15 1.78
N ILE A 673 16.20 -7.96 0.76
CA ILE A 673 15.04 -8.88 0.70
C ILE A 673 15.06 -9.86 1.87
N ARG A 674 16.19 -10.47 2.16
CA ARG A 674 16.34 -11.34 3.34
C ARG A 674 16.05 -10.59 4.63
N ASP A 675 16.61 -9.40 4.80
CA ASP A 675 16.41 -8.57 5.99
C ASP A 675 14.95 -8.07 6.13
N PHE A 676 14.22 -7.90 5.02
CA PHE A 676 12.81 -7.56 4.99
C PHE A 676 11.93 -8.60 5.69
N PHE A 677 12.27 -9.89 5.55
CA PHE A 677 11.48 -10.98 6.10
C PHE A 677 12.01 -11.50 7.45
N HIS A 678 13.27 -11.23 7.79
CA HIS A 678 13.82 -11.67 9.05
C HIS A 678 13.17 -10.97 10.24
N SER A 679 12.50 -11.75 11.08
CA SER A 679 12.07 -11.25 12.40
C SER A 679 13.31 -11.13 13.31
N ARG A 680 13.84 -9.92 13.43
CA ARG A 680 14.86 -9.64 14.45
C ARG A 680 14.19 -9.62 15.82
N PRO A 681 14.79 -10.24 16.87
CA PRO A 681 14.28 -10.10 18.22
C PRO A 681 14.23 -8.60 18.56
N PRO A 682 13.18 -8.13 19.27
CA PRO A 682 13.08 -6.75 19.67
C PRO A 682 14.35 -6.38 20.43
N ARG A 683 15.16 -5.45 19.90
CA ARG A 683 16.23 -4.85 20.71
C ARG A 683 15.55 -4.19 21.88
N LEU A 684 15.83 -4.67 23.10
CA LEU A 684 15.50 -3.95 24.32
C LEU A 684 16.13 -2.55 24.19
N ARG A 685 15.34 -1.57 23.72
CA ARG A 685 15.71 -0.17 23.93
C ARG A 685 15.72 -0.01 25.45
N ARG A 686 16.92 0.07 26.04
CA ARG A 686 17.08 0.71 27.33
C ARG A 686 16.55 2.13 27.14
N PHE A 687 15.31 2.35 27.53
CA PHE A 687 14.84 3.67 27.89
C PHE A 687 15.65 4.04 29.14
N LEU A 688 16.83 4.59 28.94
CA LEU A 688 17.51 5.37 29.96
C LEU A 688 16.58 6.52 30.23
N GLY A 689 16.03 6.55 31.45
CA GLY A 689 15.15 7.59 31.91
C GLY A 689 15.83 8.95 31.82
N ALA A 690 15.51 9.70 30.76
CA ALA A 690 15.60 11.14 30.79
C ALA A 690 14.33 11.63 31.46
N GLY A 691 14.51 12.42 32.51
CA GLY A 691 13.44 12.94 33.36
C GLY A 691 12.34 13.59 32.52
N ARG A 692 11.11 13.16 32.79
CA ARG A 692 9.92 13.79 32.27
C ARG A 692 9.78 15.21 32.81
N ASN A 693 10.16 16.19 32.01
CA ASN A 693 9.54 17.50 32.13
C ASN A 693 8.30 17.50 31.23
N THR A 694 7.17 17.20 31.81
CA THR A 694 5.87 17.31 31.13
C THR A 694 5.49 18.77 31.08
N THR A 695 5.64 19.40 29.91
CA THR A 695 4.95 20.64 29.59
C THR A 695 3.46 20.31 29.41
N PRO A 696 2.52 21.07 29.99
CA PRO A 696 1.09 20.84 29.80
C PRO A 696 0.74 21.07 28.32
N GLY A 697 0.33 20.00 27.60
CA GLY A 697 -0.02 20.04 26.18
C GLY A 697 0.53 18.88 25.34
N THR A 698 1.55 18.17 25.81
CA THR A 698 2.06 16.96 25.17
C THR A 698 1.55 15.72 25.90
N ALA A 699 0.36 15.24 25.54
CA ALA A 699 -0.06 13.91 25.94
C ALA A 699 0.94 12.90 25.33
N ALA A 700 1.72 12.23 26.18
CA ALA A 700 2.50 11.08 25.76
C ALA A 700 1.52 10.08 25.19
N GLY A 701 1.61 9.78 23.90
CA GLY A 701 0.84 8.72 23.27
C GLY A 701 0.96 7.42 24.07
N PRO A 702 -0.04 6.53 24.03
CA PRO A 702 0.01 5.27 24.74
C PRO A 702 1.30 4.55 24.34
N SER A 703 2.12 4.18 25.33
CA SER A 703 3.27 3.34 25.09
C SER A 703 2.78 2.04 24.45
N ILE A 704 3.11 1.81 23.16
CA ILE A 704 2.86 0.53 22.51
C ILE A 704 3.48 -0.56 23.40
N PRO A 705 2.72 -1.57 23.83
CA PRO A 705 3.26 -2.60 24.71
C PRO A 705 4.52 -3.23 24.12
N PRO A 706 5.57 -3.51 24.91
CA PRO A 706 6.76 -4.19 24.43
C PRO A 706 6.35 -5.57 23.88
N GLY A 707 6.41 -5.75 22.57
CA GLY A 707 6.02 -6.97 21.85
C GLY A 707 5.12 -6.77 20.64
N MET A 708 4.52 -5.60 20.44
CA MET A 708 3.60 -5.34 19.30
C MET A 708 4.27 -4.82 18.02
N MET A 709 5.53 -4.41 18.03
CA MET A 709 6.28 -4.11 16.80
C MET A 709 6.99 -5.36 16.28
N ARG A 710 6.26 -6.29 15.72
CA ARG A 710 6.83 -7.36 14.91
C ARG A 710 6.98 -6.86 13.49
N PHE A 711 8.19 -6.52 13.10
CA PHE A 711 8.53 -6.22 11.70
C PHE A 711 8.49 -7.52 10.89
N GLY A 712 7.88 -7.48 9.71
CA GLY A 712 7.80 -8.62 8.81
C GLY A 712 6.41 -8.79 8.18
N ILE A 713 6.21 -9.90 7.49
CA ILE A 713 4.91 -10.26 6.91
C ILE A 713 4.13 -11.21 7.84
N GLY A 714 2.80 -11.09 7.83
CA GLY A 714 1.89 -12.04 8.47
C GLY A 714 1.78 -13.34 7.70
N ASN A 715 1.03 -14.30 8.25
CA ASN A 715 0.78 -15.58 7.61
C ASN A 715 -0.02 -15.45 6.29
N ASN A 716 -0.77 -14.36 6.13
CA ASN A 716 -1.52 -14.02 4.92
C ASN A 716 -0.75 -13.11 3.94
N LEU A 717 0.56 -12.98 4.10
CA LEU A 717 1.48 -12.11 3.35
C LEU A 717 1.29 -10.60 3.55
N HIS A 718 0.28 -10.15 4.30
CA HIS A 718 0.14 -8.73 4.62
C HIS A 718 1.23 -8.29 5.59
N ASN A 719 1.67 -7.03 5.49
CA ASN A 719 2.66 -6.48 6.40
C ASN A 719 2.19 -6.55 7.87
N SER A 720 3.01 -7.11 8.74
CA SER A 720 2.70 -7.27 10.17
C SER A 720 3.09 -6.06 11.04
N SER A 721 3.78 -5.07 10.47
CA SER A 721 4.10 -3.83 11.16
C SER A 721 2.90 -2.90 11.12
N SER A 722 2.13 -2.86 12.20
CA SER A 722 0.97 -1.96 12.35
C SER A 722 -0.11 -2.11 11.26
N ASN A 723 -0.17 -3.26 10.57
CA ASN A 723 -1.06 -3.58 9.44
C ASN A 723 -0.95 -2.60 8.25
N GLN A 724 0.16 -1.86 8.12
CA GLN A 724 0.38 -0.93 7.01
C GLN A 724 0.62 -1.68 5.69
N SER A 725 -0.07 -1.30 4.63
CA SER A 725 0.03 -1.95 3.32
C SER A 725 1.15 -1.38 2.43
N ASP A 726 1.68 -0.20 2.76
CA ASP A 726 2.71 0.50 1.99
C ASP A 726 3.92 -0.36 1.63
N ALA A 727 4.42 -1.13 2.60
CA ALA A 727 5.55 -2.02 2.37
C ALA A 727 5.27 -3.15 1.37
N ASN A 728 4.03 -3.64 1.29
CA ASN A 728 3.64 -4.63 0.27
C ASN A 728 3.68 -4.01 -1.13
N PHE A 729 3.13 -2.80 -1.29
CA PHE A 729 3.14 -2.07 -2.56
C PHE A 729 4.56 -1.67 -2.96
N GLY A 730 5.34 -1.13 -2.00
CA GLY A 730 6.73 -0.75 -2.23
C GLY A 730 7.63 -1.93 -2.57
N PHE A 731 7.43 -3.11 -1.96
CA PHE A 731 8.12 -4.34 -2.34
C PHE A 731 7.85 -4.70 -3.80
N THR A 732 6.58 -4.67 -4.23
CA THR A 732 6.20 -4.93 -5.63
C THR A 732 6.87 -3.96 -6.60
N ALA A 733 6.87 -2.67 -6.30
CA ALA A 733 7.56 -1.66 -7.09
C ALA A 733 9.08 -1.88 -7.12
N GLY A 734 9.69 -2.19 -5.97
CA GLY A 734 11.12 -2.47 -5.86
C GLY A 734 11.57 -3.69 -6.69
N ILE A 735 10.78 -4.77 -6.67
CA ILE A 735 11.04 -5.93 -7.53
C ILE A 735 10.92 -5.56 -9.02
N ALA A 736 9.91 -4.75 -9.40
CA ALA A 736 9.81 -4.27 -10.77
C ALA A 736 11.03 -3.44 -11.18
N GLU A 737 11.54 -2.54 -10.32
CA GLU A 737 12.78 -1.76 -10.55
C GLU A 737 14.04 -2.65 -10.69
N CYS A 738 14.08 -3.80 -10.00
CA CYS A 738 15.20 -4.75 -10.18
C CYS A 738 15.23 -5.35 -11.59
N LEU A 739 14.06 -5.53 -12.21
CA LEU A 739 13.91 -6.24 -13.48
C LEU A 739 13.80 -5.31 -14.69
N LEU A 740 13.21 -4.12 -14.50
CA LEU A 740 12.93 -3.16 -15.57
C LEU A 740 12.98 -1.73 -15.06
N GLN A 741 13.83 -0.89 -15.61
CA GLN A 741 13.84 0.55 -15.35
C GLN A 741 13.62 1.34 -16.63
N SER A 742 12.94 2.50 -16.53
CA SER A 742 12.71 3.38 -17.67
C SER A 742 12.76 4.89 -17.31
N HIS A 743 13.28 5.23 -16.13
CA HIS A 743 13.33 6.59 -15.59
C HIS A 743 14.38 7.50 -16.24
N ALA A 744 15.44 6.91 -16.84
CA ALA A 744 16.56 7.65 -17.39
C ALA A 744 16.44 7.94 -18.91
N GLY A 745 15.24 7.75 -19.50
CA GLY A 745 14.99 7.93 -20.92
C GLY A 745 15.38 6.72 -21.79
N GLU A 746 15.69 5.60 -21.18
CA GLU A 746 16.01 4.32 -21.79
C GLU A 746 15.33 3.17 -21.04
N ILE A 747 15.05 2.07 -21.71
CA ILE A 747 14.53 0.83 -21.10
C ILE A 747 15.74 -0.02 -20.70
N SER A 748 16.03 -0.06 -19.40
CA SER A 748 17.12 -0.88 -18.85
C SER A 748 16.57 -2.24 -18.43
N ILE A 749 17.10 -3.31 -19.03
CA ILE A 749 16.65 -4.69 -18.82
C ILE A 749 17.54 -5.36 -17.78
N LEU A 750 16.94 -5.97 -16.72
CA LEU A 750 17.62 -6.65 -15.63
C LEU A 750 18.75 -5.79 -14.99
N PRO A 751 18.52 -4.49 -14.70
CA PRO A 751 19.59 -3.61 -14.24
C PRO A 751 20.17 -4.06 -12.89
N ALA A 752 19.35 -4.71 -12.05
CA ALA A 752 19.74 -5.10 -10.70
C ALA A 752 19.16 -6.47 -10.31
N LEU A 753 19.24 -7.45 -11.22
CA LEU A 753 18.75 -8.80 -10.95
C LEU A 753 19.42 -9.37 -9.69
N PRO A 754 18.66 -9.79 -8.65
CA PRO A 754 19.22 -10.46 -7.48
C PRO A 754 20.05 -11.68 -7.88
N VAL A 755 21.23 -11.85 -7.25
CA VAL A 755 22.16 -12.92 -7.66
C VAL A 755 21.62 -14.32 -7.35
N SER A 756 20.69 -14.44 -6.40
CA SER A 756 20.01 -15.70 -6.09
C SER A 756 18.95 -16.10 -7.11
N TRP A 757 18.59 -15.21 -8.06
CA TRP A 757 17.56 -15.46 -9.07
C TRP A 757 18.20 -15.92 -10.38
N GLU A 758 18.74 -17.15 -10.37
CA GLU A 758 19.44 -17.70 -11.54
C GLU A 758 18.54 -17.82 -12.77
N ASN A 759 17.30 -18.27 -12.60
CA ASN A 759 16.35 -18.47 -13.68
C ASN A 759 15.00 -17.84 -13.32
N GLY A 760 14.31 -17.30 -14.33
CA GLY A 760 12.99 -16.75 -14.13
C GLY A 760 12.46 -16.00 -15.34
N SER A 761 11.26 -15.46 -15.18
CA SER A 761 10.60 -14.67 -16.21
C SER A 761 9.63 -13.67 -15.59
N ILE A 762 9.46 -12.55 -16.26
CA ILE A 762 8.34 -11.63 -15.99
C ILE A 762 7.69 -11.24 -17.31
N LYS A 763 6.35 -11.16 -17.31
CA LYS A 763 5.56 -10.73 -18.47
C LYS A 763 4.72 -9.54 -18.13
N GLY A 764 4.49 -8.68 -19.13
CA GLY A 764 3.50 -7.60 -19.10
C GLY A 764 3.87 -6.38 -18.28
N LEU A 765 5.13 -6.21 -17.83
CA LEU A 765 5.56 -4.95 -17.23
C LEU A 765 5.43 -3.80 -18.22
N LYS A 766 5.10 -2.62 -17.71
CA LYS A 766 5.09 -1.39 -18.50
C LYS A 766 6.39 -0.60 -18.33
N ALA A 767 6.75 0.11 -19.38
CA ALA A 767 7.82 1.10 -19.35
C ALA A 767 7.32 2.45 -19.89
N ARG A 768 7.91 3.53 -19.40
CA ARG A 768 7.62 4.90 -19.85
C ARG A 768 7.82 5.02 -21.35
N GLY A 769 6.98 5.83 -22.00
CA GLY A 769 6.93 5.93 -23.45
C GLY A 769 5.91 4.98 -24.12
N GLY A 770 5.08 4.30 -23.34
CA GLY A 770 4.02 3.41 -23.83
C GLY A 770 4.55 2.07 -24.33
N PHE A 771 5.42 1.44 -23.57
CA PHE A 771 5.93 0.11 -23.89
C PHE A 771 5.43 -0.94 -22.91
N GLU A 772 5.30 -2.19 -23.42
CA GLU A 772 5.04 -3.40 -22.63
C GLU A 772 6.21 -4.37 -22.84
N VAL A 773 6.71 -4.96 -21.76
CA VAL A 773 7.97 -5.69 -21.77
C VAL A 773 7.83 -7.04 -21.08
N ASP A 774 8.22 -8.10 -21.81
CA ASP A 774 8.40 -9.47 -21.28
C ASP A 774 9.90 -9.77 -21.22
N ILE A 775 10.37 -10.32 -20.11
CA ILE A 775 11.78 -10.65 -19.90
C ILE A 775 11.88 -12.10 -19.42
N ASN A 776 12.79 -12.88 -20.03
CA ASN A 776 13.20 -14.18 -19.52
C ASN A 776 14.70 -14.17 -19.29
N TRP A 777 15.14 -14.77 -18.20
CA TRP A 777 16.58 -14.90 -17.88
C TRP A 777 16.91 -16.33 -17.46
N GLU A 778 18.12 -16.74 -17.78
CA GLU A 778 18.70 -18.04 -17.48
C GLU A 778 20.14 -17.86 -17.00
N ASN A 779 20.54 -18.56 -15.94
CA ASN A 779 21.88 -18.46 -15.35
C ASN A 779 22.26 -17.00 -15.01
N GLY A 780 21.31 -16.22 -14.50
CA GLY A 780 21.52 -14.81 -14.15
C GLY A 780 21.69 -13.85 -15.34
N LYS A 781 21.39 -14.28 -16.57
CA LYS A 781 21.59 -13.50 -17.80
C LYS A 781 20.32 -13.43 -18.62
N LEU A 782 20.19 -12.35 -19.40
CA LEU A 782 19.08 -12.20 -20.34
C LEU A 782 19.07 -13.36 -21.35
N ALA A 783 18.02 -14.16 -21.37
CA ALA A 783 17.76 -15.14 -22.41
C ALA A 783 16.95 -14.52 -23.55
N THR A 784 15.80 -13.91 -23.23
CA THR A 784 14.97 -13.21 -24.21
C THR A 784 14.27 -12.01 -23.58
N CYS A 785 14.09 -10.95 -24.38
CA CYS A 785 13.21 -9.84 -24.04
C CYS A 785 12.29 -9.54 -25.24
N VAL A 786 11.00 -9.36 -24.98
CA VAL A 786 10.04 -8.92 -25.99
C VAL A 786 9.58 -7.53 -25.58
N ILE A 787 9.72 -6.55 -26.49
CA ILE A 787 9.24 -5.18 -26.25
C ILE A 787 8.16 -4.87 -27.28
N LYS A 788 6.95 -4.59 -26.80
CA LYS A 788 5.81 -4.16 -27.62
C LYS A 788 5.67 -2.65 -27.46
N SER A 789 5.64 -1.91 -28.54
CA SER A 789 5.35 -0.47 -28.55
C SER A 789 3.86 -0.26 -28.74
N ILE A 790 3.24 0.53 -27.83
CA ILE A 790 1.83 0.91 -27.92
C ILE A 790 1.70 2.20 -28.72
N LEU A 791 2.62 3.15 -28.52
CA LEU A 791 2.53 4.51 -29.03
C LEU A 791 3.42 4.78 -30.28
N GLY A 792 4.39 3.90 -30.55
CA GLY A 792 5.33 4.09 -31.68
C GLY A 792 6.50 5.02 -31.37
N ASN A 793 6.73 5.33 -30.09
CA ASN A 793 7.85 6.19 -29.67
C ASN A 793 9.21 5.51 -29.92
N PRO A 794 10.31 6.28 -30.08
CA PRO A 794 11.66 5.72 -30.13
C PRO A 794 11.96 4.88 -28.89
N CYS A 795 12.49 3.68 -29.09
CA CYS A 795 12.78 2.72 -28.04
C CYS A 795 14.31 2.58 -27.86
N ILE A 796 14.84 3.22 -26.81
CA ILE A 796 16.26 3.08 -26.45
C ILE A 796 16.33 1.97 -25.40
N VAL A 797 17.10 0.92 -25.67
CA VAL A 797 17.22 -0.25 -24.80
C VAL A 797 18.65 -0.38 -24.30
N ARG A 798 18.79 -0.59 -23.00
CA ARG A 798 20.06 -0.91 -22.32
C ARG A 798 20.03 -2.33 -21.74
N TYR A 799 21.13 -3.04 -21.88
CA TYR A 799 21.44 -4.26 -21.13
C TYR A 799 22.92 -4.26 -20.74
N GLY A 800 23.19 -4.12 -19.46
CA GLY A 800 24.54 -3.84 -18.96
C GLY A 800 25.09 -2.54 -19.57
N GLU A 801 26.28 -2.58 -20.16
CA GLU A 801 26.93 -1.41 -20.80
C GLU A 801 26.48 -1.17 -22.24
N LYS A 802 25.76 -2.11 -22.85
CA LYS A 802 25.32 -1.99 -24.25
C LYS A 802 24.02 -1.20 -24.35
N ILE A 803 23.96 -0.31 -25.35
CA ILE A 803 22.76 0.50 -25.66
C ILE A 803 22.45 0.37 -27.15
N LYS A 804 21.15 0.26 -27.47
CA LYS A 804 20.69 0.23 -28.86
C LYS A 804 19.31 0.88 -29.01
N THR A 805 19.14 1.64 -30.05
CA THR A 805 17.86 2.26 -30.41
C THR A 805 17.11 1.39 -31.41
N TYR A 806 15.84 1.19 -31.16
CA TYR A 806 14.93 0.46 -32.04
C TYR A 806 13.74 1.38 -32.43
N ASN A 807 13.36 1.32 -33.69
CA ASN A 807 12.15 1.99 -34.20
C ASN A 807 11.03 0.96 -34.30
N ILE A 808 10.17 0.90 -33.30
CA ILE A 808 9.07 -0.06 -33.20
C ILE A 808 7.78 0.69 -33.53
N LYS A 809 7.08 0.28 -34.61
CA LYS A 809 5.78 0.89 -34.98
C LYS A 809 4.76 0.63 -33.88
N ALA A 810 3.81 1.56 -33.70
CA ALA A 810 2.68 1.37 -32.79
C ALA A 810 1.97 0.02 -33.05
N GLY A 811 1.67 -0.72 -31.98
CA GLY A 811 1.06 -2.04 -32.03
C GLY A 811 2.02 -3.20 -32.40
N SER A 812 3.30 -2.92 -32.73
CA SER A 812 4.30 -3.93 -33.11
C SER A 812 5.23 -4.28 -31.96
N SER A 813 5.93 -5.42 -32.09
CA SER A 813 6.88 -5.90 -31.09
C SER A 813 8.23 -6.25 -31.73
N ILE A 814 9.28 -6.18 -30.93
CA ILE A 814 10.60 -6.76 -31.26
C ILE A 814 10.95 -7.83 -30.21
N LYS A 815 11.77 -8.79 -30.64
CA LYS A 815 12.37 -9.79 -29.75
C LYS A 815 13.89 -9.63 -29.74
N ILE A 816 14.44 -9.52 -28.55
CA ILE A 816 15.88 -9.44 -28.29
C ILE A 816 16.29 -10.78 -27.65
N THR A 817 17.39 -11.37 -28.09
CA THR A 817 17.91 -12.64 -27.58
C THR A 817 19.35 -12.49 -27.13
N GLY A 818 19.61 -12.79 -25.84
CA GLY A 818 20.95 -12.91 -25.25
C GLY A 818 21.83 -11.65 -25.24
N GLU A 819 21.99 -10.99 -26.36
CA GLU A 819 22.80 -9.78 -26.54
C GLU A 819 22.01 -8.68 -27.26
N ILE A 820 22.21 -7.40 -26.90
CA ILE A 820 21.62 -6.23 -27.55
C ILE A 820 22.43 -5.86 -28.80
#